data_45ec243dded62d6cc9efb64a8bc873f5
#
_entry.id   45ec243dded62d6cc9efb64a8bc873f5
#
_cell.length_a   1.000
_cell.length_b   1.000
_cell.length_c   1.000
_cell.angle_alpha   90.00
_cell.angle_beta   90.00
_cell.angle_gamma   90.00
#
_symmetry.space_group_name_H-M   'P 1'
#
loop_
_entity.id
_entity.type
_entity.pdbx_description
1 polymer ?
#
loop_
_entity_poly.entity_id
_entity_poly.type
_entity_poly.pdbx_seq_one_letter_code
_entity_poly.pdbx_strand_id
1 'polypeptide(L)'
;MGENDLAPTLAVLTGLPIPSSSYGSLNSVFLNELSDEQLLYALHYNTARLMNLTSKLGIKYIDDPAYVLFENAIKQHGRYLRSVNLRNQFQLRNTIRILYTKTTEYLSERINDFLNTSDVPIQYLAFVLIFEAVIILVNQMDENTANRKFNFFVIFITNLMILTWVLATGMSKRGTSFIYMTTAKGFVIANVAVLMCCNSYIMGTQKSFLTRLFSASTEVAENSKESIDTISSRIQLATSKHKNMNLLLVFLMSGTIVHATSLLELSYIKQEKWVWFFLWTSMCFFIIYKHIGTIYQSETPETSHELLNESQNVKHGVITVVSSILIMHRTIMAYTTVDNWVSHNDNRLCTSLCLILGLVLLGFTCSIYYEPFTSAVDKFITRILLGLICCSIYALNAAQGNVLLPKYPESDGALEILFFWLTWISIMGYGIGFCTIQTCCKGMSSSKQLIAVAITCWACFTALLTRSHKVLLISVEMLFGQAISDVFKKHNQCSILSHVWLGHLFFHHQGYTYSLDSIDMATGLLFSKKMCTLMYEVLLVINTFSAPVLSYLICIHGMLSNNSKTSTSQGILEVNMIFGYCRFFLMAVYLLGMFVHRHNEWLWSILSPKLLYEIVYTFLIAFVMISAQVTGLLHDLSVKLRMPFTEPM
;
A
#
# COMPACT_ATOMS: atom_id res chain seq x y z
N MET A 1 -34.99 -7.15 -15.89
CA MET A 1 -33.77 -7.74 -16.44
C MET A 1 -32.69 -7.55 -15.38
N GLY A 2 -32.14 -8.63 -14.86
CA GLY A 2 -31.01 -8.55 -13.96
C GLY A 2 -29.74 -8.14 -14.73
N GLU A 3 -28.81 -7.44 -14.10
CA GLU A 3 -27.51 -7.08 -14.73
C GLU A 3 -26.78 -8.32 -15.23
N ASN A 4 -26.93 -9.44 -14.53
CA ASN A 4 -26.31 -10.72 -14.86
C ASN A 4 -26.88 -11.40 -16.12
N ASP A 5 -28.12 -11.05 -16.52
CA ASP A 5 -28.82 -11.63 -17.69
C ASP A 5 -28.34 -10.99 -19.00
N LEU A 6 -27.69 -9.84 -18.95
CA LEU A 6 -27.23 -9.10 -20.12
C LEU A 6 -26.17 -9.89 -20.90
N ALA A 7 -25.16 -10.38 -20.22
CA ALA A 7 -24.03 -11.06 -20.85
C ALA A 7 -24.42 -12.34 -21.61
N PRO A 8 -25.21 -13.30 -21.03
CA PRO A 8 -25.61 -14.49 -21.75
C PRO A 8 -26.60 -14.16 -22.87
N THR A 9 -27.52 -13.18 -22.69
CA THR A 9 -28.47 -12.78 -23.71
C THR A 9 -27.79 -12.16 -24.93
N LEU A 10 -26.83 -11.25 -24.68
CA LEU A 10 -26.06 -10.61 -25.74
C LEU A 10 -25.19 -11.62 -26.51
N ALA A 11 -24.56 -12.57 -25.79
CA ALA A 11 -23.76 -13.62 -26.41
C ALA A 11 -24.59 -14.47 -27.38
N VAL A 12 -25.82 -14.85 -26.99
CA VAL A 12 -26.71 -15.60 -27.87
C VAL A 12 -27.17 -14.78 -29.08
N LEU A 13 -27.50 -13.49 -28.91
CA LEU A 13 -27.90 -12.60 -30.00
C LEU A 13 -26.79 -12.37 -31.01
N THR A 14 -25.54 -12.29 -30.56
CA THR A 14 -24.36 -12.07 -31.42
C THR A 14 -23.78 -13.36 -31.98
N GLY A 15 -24.33 -14.54 -31.62
CA GLY A 15 -23.79 -15.83 -32.04
C GLY A 15 -22.46 -16.22 -31.37
N LEU A 16 -22.09 -15.55 -30.27
CA LEU A 16 -20.90 -15.83 -29.51
C LEU A 16 -21.13 -16.86 -28.40
N PRO A 17 -20.11 -17.62 -27.98
CA PRO A 17 -20.23 -18.50 -26.84
C PRO A 17 -20.49 -17.72 -25.54
N ILE A 18 -21.42 -18.21 -24.72
CA ILE A 18 -21.73 -17.60 -23.42
C ILE A 18 -20.50 -17.72 -22.51
N PRO A 19 -20.04 -16.62 -21.87
CA PRO A 19 -18.88 -16.65 -20.97
C PRO A 19 -19.06 -17.70 -19.87
N SER A 20 -18.02 -18.49 -19.60
CA SER A 20 -18.08 -19.62 -18.66
C SER A 20 -18.41 -19.21 -17.22
N SER A 21 -18.08 -17.99 -16.83
CA SER A 21 -18.33 -17.39 -15.50
C SER A 21 -19.70 -16.71 -15.37
N SER A 22 -20.43 -16.49 -16.48
CA SER A 22 -21.76 -15.87 -16.43
C SER A 22 -22.76 -16.81 -15.76
N TYR A 23 -23.58 -16.31 -14.85
CA TYR A 23 -24.61 -17.07 -14.16
C TYR A 23 -26.04 -16.53 -14.38
N GLY A 24 -26.20 -15.60 -15.32
CA GLY A 24 -27.50 -15.03 -15.66
C GLY A 24 -28.39 -15.93 -16.46
N SER A 25 -29.69 -15.61 -16.46
CA SER A 25 -30.71 -16.22 -17.27
C SER A 25 -30.79 -15.58 -18.66
N LEU A 26 -31.36 -16.28 -19.62
CA LEU A 26 -31.62 -15.73 -20.96
C LEU A 26 -32.92 -14.95 -20.96
N ASN A 27 -32.90 -13.69 -21.36
CA ASN A 27 -34.09 -12.87 -21.44
C ASN A 27 -34.88 -13.16 -22.73
N SER A 28 -36.03 -13.81 -22.56
CA SER A 28 -36.88 -14.23 -23.66
C SER A 28 -37.47 -13.09 -24.51
N VAL A 29 -37.55 -11.86 -23.99
CA VAL A 29 -38.07 -10.70 -24.72
C VAL A 29 -37.17 -10.30 -25.88
N PHE A 30 -35.85 -10.32 -25.68
CA PHE A 30 -34.89 -10.00 -26.73
C PHE A 30 -34.63 -11.16 -27.70
N LEU A 31 -35.01 -12.37 -27.33
CA LEU A 31 -34.79 -13.57 -28.13
C LEU A 31 -36.00 -13.95 -29.01
N ASN A 32 -37.02 -13.11 -29.05
CA ASN A 32 -38.23 -13.37 -29.86
C ASN A 32 -38.00 -13.39 -31.38
N GLU A 33 -36.88 -12.85 -31.85
CA GLU A 33 -36.50 -12.87 -33.28
C GLU A 33 -35.80 -14.16 -33.70
N LEU A 34 -35.39 -15.01 -32.75
CA LEU A 34 -34.81 -16.32 -33.06
C LEU A 34 -35.89 -17.32 -33.48
N SER A 35 -35.52 -18.25 -34.36
CA SER A 35 -36.37 -19.39 -34.66
C SER A 35 -36.64 -20.23 -33.39
N ASP A 36 -37.77 -20.89 -33.34
CA ASP A 36 -38.18 -21.73 -32.20
C ASP A 36 -37.12 -22.78 -31.81
N GLU A 37 -36.47 -23.36 -32.80
CA GLU A 37 -35.41 -24.36 -32.59
C GLU A 37 -34.14 -23.72 -32.01
N GLN A 38 -33.75 -22.55 -32.52
CA GLN A 38 -32.59 -21.80 -32.01
C GLN A 38 -32.82 -21.35 -30.56
N LEU A 39 -34.04 -20.87 -30.27
CA LEU A 39 -34.40 -20.46 -28.91
C LEU A 39 -34.34 -21.63 -27.91
N LEU A 40 -34.94 -22.79 -28.28
CA LEU A 40 -34.92 -23.98 -27.43
C LEU A 40 -33.49 -24.52 -27.23
N TYR A 41 -32.66 -24.47 -28.28
CA TYR A 41 -31.24 -24.82 -28.18
C TYR A 41 -30.48 -23.89 -27.25
N ALA A 42 -30.65 -22.58 -27.39
CA ALA A 42 -29.98 -21.59 -26.53
C ALA A 42 -30.38 -21.76 -25.05
N LEU A 43 -31.67 -21.98 -24.77
CA LEU A 43 -32.19 -22.24 -23.44
C LEU A 43 -31.60 -23.54 -22.86
N HIS A 44 -31.57 -24.63 -23.63
CA HIS A 44 -30.95 -25.89 -23.22
C HIS A 44 -29.45 -25.71 -22.90
N TYR A 45 -28.70 -25.05 -23.81
CA TYR A 45 -27.28 -24.81 -23.64
C TYR A 45 -26.97 -23.99 -22.39
N ASN A 46 -27.68 -22.88 -22.16
CA ASN A 46 -27.48 -22.06 -20.97
C ASN A 46 -27.83 -22.84 -19.69
N THR A 47 -28.92 -23.62 -19.68
CA THR A 47 -29.29 -24.40 -18.51
C THR A 47 -28.26 -25.49 -18.19
N ALA A 48 -27.81 -26.24 -19.21
CA ALA A 48 -26.76 -27.25 -19.04
C ALA A 48 -25.43 -26.66 -18.54
N ARG A 49 -25.09 -25.48 -19.04
CA ARG A 49 -23.91 -24.73 -18.60
C ARG A 49 -24.02 -24.30 -17.12
N LEU A 50 -25.19 -23.79 -16.70
CA LEU A 50 -25.44 -23.41 -15.30
C LEU A 50 -25.39 -24.64 -14.37
N MET A 51 -25.94 -25.78 -14.79
CA MET A 51 -25.83 -27.05 -14.06
C MET A 51 -24.36 -27.47 -13.87
N ASN A 52 -23.55 -27.35 -14.91
CA ASN A 52 -22.10 -27.62 -14.80
C ASN A 52 -21.37 -26.62 -13.88
N LEU A 53 -21.78 -25.35 -13.91
CA LEU A 53 -21.22 -24.31 -13.02
C LEU A 53 -21.55 -24.59 -11.55
N THR A 54 -22.81 -24.96 -11.23
CA THR A 54 -23.23 -25.35 -9.87
C THR A 54 -22.45 -26.56 -9.36
N SER A 55 -22.23 -27.56 -10.23
CA SER A 55 -21.39 -28.71 -9.90
C SER A 55 -19.94 -28.32 -9.59
N LYS A 56 -19.33 -27.43 -10.39
CA LYS A 56 -17.97 -26.92 -10.17
C LYS A 56 -17.86 -26.09 -8.89
N LEU A 57 -18.90 -25.36 -8.51
CA LEU A 57 -18.96 -24.61 -7.25
C LEU A 57 -19.15 -25.50 -6.01
N GLY A 58 -19.35 -26.81 -6.20
CA GLY A 58 -19.56 -27.76 -5.10
C GLY A 58 -20.94 -27.67 -4.47
N ILE A 59 -21.88 -27.02 -5.14
CA ILE A 59 -23.28 -26.97 -4.70
C ILE A 59 -23.91 -28.34 -4.99
N LYS A 60 -24.34 -29.06 -3.93
CA LYS A 60 -24.99 -30.36 -4.07
C LYS A 60 -26.37 -30.18 -4.70
N TYR A 61 -26.63 -30.88 -5.79
CA TYR A 61 -27.88 -30.76 -6.59
C TYR A 61 -28.69 -32.06 -6.70
N ILE A 62 -28.23 -33.17 -6.08
CA ILE A 62 -28.89 -34.51 -6.25
C ILE A 62 -30.34 -34.50 -5.78
N ASP A 63 -30.67 -33.74 -4.73
CA ASP A 63 -32.04 -33.59 -4.18
C ASP A 63 -32.64 -32.22 -4.50
N ASP A 64 -32.09 -31.47 -5.46
CA ASP A 64 -32.50 -30.10 -5.78
C ASP A 64 -33.67 -30.12 -6.78
N PRO A 65 -34.75 -29.33 -6.56
CA PRO A 65 -35.84 -29.17 -7.51
C PRO A 65 -35.40 -28.80 -8.92
N ALA A 66 -34.28 -28.04 -9.06
CA ALA A 66 -33.70 -27.67 -10.34
C ALA A 66 -33.29 -28.88 -11.19
N TYR A 67 -32.73 -29.92 -10.57
CA TYR A 67 -32.36 -31.15 -11.28
C TYR A 67 -33.56 -31.87 -11.85
N VAL A 68 -34.65 -32.01 -11.07
CA VAL A 68 -35.87 -32.62 -11.50
C VAL A 68 -36.53 -31.84 -12.64
N LEU A 69 -36.56 -30.52 -12.56
CA LEU A 69 -37.07 -29.64 -13.62
C LEU A 69 -36.25 -29.78 -14.91
N PHE A 70 -34.92 -29.83 -14.78
CA PHE A 70 -34.02 -30.00 -15.93
C PHE A 70 -34.19 -31.35 -16.60
N GLU A 71 -34.30 -32.43 -15.84
CA GLU A 71 -34.53 -33.77 -16.37
C GLU A 71 -35.90 -33.85 -17.11
N ASN A 72 -36.93 -33.24 -16.52
CA ASN A 72 -38.23 -33.14 -17.18
C ASN A 72 -38.16 -32.30 -18.46
N ALA A 73 -37.42 -31.19 -18.46
CA ALA A 73 -37.21 -30.36 -19.65
C ALA A 73 -36.54 -31.15 -20.78
N ILE A 74 -35.50 -31.94 -20.47
CA ILE A 74 -34.80 -32.80 -21.44
C ILE A 74 -35.75 -33.87 -22.00
N LYS A 75 -36.52 -34.53 -21.14
CA LYS A 75 -37.51 -35.55 -21.58
C LYS A 75 -38.55 -34.97 -22.54
N GLN A 76 -39.10 -33.79 -22.21
CA GLN A 76 -40.06 -33.10 -23.09
C GLN A 76 -39.40 -32.59 -24.37
N HIS A 77 -38.16 -32.10 -24.31
CA HIS A 77 -37.42 -31.66 -25.49
C HIS A 77 -37.15 -32.84 -26.45
N GLY A 78 -36.80 -34.02 -25.92
CA GLY A 78 -36.67 -35.24 -26.72
C GLY A 78 -37.98 -35.68 -27.36
N ARG A 79 -39.15 -35.48 -26.71
CA ARG A 79 -40.47 -35.72 -27.31
C ARG A 79 -40.79 -34.70 -28.41
N TYR A 80 -40.45 -33.43 -28.22
CA TYR A 80 -40.62 -32.38 -29.23
C TYR A 80 -39.87 -32.71 -30.53
N LEU A 81 -38.60 -33.11 -30.42
CA LEU A 81 -37.79 -33.49 -31.59
C LEU A 81 -38.31 -34.72 -32.35
N ARG A 82 -39.11 -35.59 -31.70
CA ARG A 82 -39.69 -36.79 -32.32
C ARG A 82 -41.14 -36.57 -32.81
N SER A 83 -41.78 -35.46 -32.46
CA SER A 83 -43.18 -35.21 -32.78
C SER A 83 -43.33 -34.66 -34.20
N VAL A 84 -44.19 -35.25 -34.99
CA VAL A 84 -44.51 -34.83 -36.37
C VAL A 84 -45.74 -33.95 -36.42
N ASN A 85 -46.57 -33.95 -35.34
CA ASN A 85 -47.88 -33.29 -35.31
C ASN A 85 -47.72 -31.82 -34.81
N LEU A 86 -48.02 -30.84 -35.66
CA LEU A 86 -47.87 -29.39 -35.43
C LEU A 86 -48.57 -28.88 -34.16
N ARG A 87 -49.79 -29.42 -33.85
CA ARG A 87 -50.53 -28.99 -32.65
C ARG A 87 -49.84 -29.41 -31.35
N ASN A 88 -49.30 -30.63 -31.35
CA ASN A 88 -48.54 -31.15 -30.19
C ASN A 88 -47.18 -30.46 -30.05
N GLN A 89 -46.54 -30.07 -31.15
CA GLN A 89 -45.29 -29.33 -31.15
C GLN A 89 -45.44 -27.95 -30.47
N PHE A 90 -46.50 -27.21 -30.75
CA PHE A 90 -46.77 -25.92 -30.14
C PHE A 90 -46.93 -26.00 -28.62
N GLN A 91 -47.69 -26.97 -28.14
CA GLN A 91 -47.87 -27.17 -26.69
C GLN A 91 -46.58 -27.61 -26.01
N LEU A 92 -45.86 -28.54 -26.60
CA LEU A 92 -44.57 -29.02 -26.09
C LEU A 92 -43.51 -27.90 -26.03
N ARG A 93 -43.43 -27.07 -27.08
CA ARG A 93 -42.54 -25.94 -27.13
C ARG A 93 -42.71 -24.98 -25.95
N ASN A 94 -43.95 -24.57 -25.70
CA ASN A 94 -44.26 -23.66 -24.61
C ASN A 94 -43.93 -24.28 -23.24
N THR A 95 -44.24 -25.58 -23.07
CA THR A 95 -43.92 -26.30 -21.84
C THR A 95 -42.39 -26.38 -21.62
N ILE A 96 -41.62 -26.70 -22.65
CA ILE A 96 -40.14 -26.79 -22.59
C ILE A 96 -39.53 -25.45 -22.27
N ARG A 97 -39.99 -24.37 -22.93
CA ARG A 97 -39.55 -23.00 -22.67
C ARG A 97 -39.73 -22.64 -21.19
N ILE A 98 -40.91 -22.88 -20.64
CA ILE A 98 -41.22 -22.60 -19.22
C ILE A 98 -40.31 -23.42 -18.29
N LEU A 99 -40.10 -24.70 -18.60
CA LEU A 99 -39.25 -25.56 -17.78
C LEU A 99 -37.80 -25.08 -17.76
N TYR A 100 -37.19 -24.79 -18.92
CA TYR A 100 -35.82 -24.27 -18.97
C TYR A 100 -35.69 -22.90 -18.31
N THR A 101 -36.62 -21.99 -18.54
CA THR A 101 -36.60 -20.66 -17.92
C THR A 101 -36.67 -20.76 -16.39
N LYS A 102 -37.60 -21.54 -15.85
CA LYS A 102 -37.70 -21.76 -14.40
C LYS A 102 -36.44 -22.42 -13.83
N THR A 103 -35.87 -23.38 -14.54
CA THR A 103 -34.62 -24.02 -14.09
C THR A 103 -33.46 -23.05 -14.07
N THR A 104 -33.32 -22.21 -15.10
CA THR A 104 -32.23 -21.21 -15.16
C THR A 104 -32.40 -20.13 -14.11
N GLU A 105 -33.61 -19.63 -13.88
CA GLU A 105 -33.91 -18.67 -12.81
C GLU A 105 -33.53 -19.25 -11.43
N TYR A 106 -33.97 -20.46 -11.14
CA TYR A 106 -33.68 -21.15 -9.88
C TYR A 106 -32.17 -21.37 -9.68
N LEU A 107 -31.44 -21.80 -10.71
CA LEU A 107 -30.01 -22.01 -10.66
C LEU A 107 -29.25 -20.70 -10.52
N SER A 108 -29.67 -19.66 -11.24
CA SER A 108 -29.06 -18.31 -11.15
C SER A 108 -29.24 -17.74 -9.75
N GLU A 109 -30.42 -17.81 -9.17
CA GLU A 109 -30.69 -17.37 -7.80
C GLU A 109 -29.84 -18.16 -6.78
N ARG A 110 -29.75 -19.48 -6.92
CA ARG A 110 -28.96 -20.34 -6.05
C ARG A 110 -27.48 -20.05 -6.12
N ILE A 111 -26.94 -19.79 -7.31
CA ILE A 111 -25.55 -19.40 -7.50
C ILE A 111 -25.32 -18.02 -6.86
N ASN A 112 -26.22 -17.09 -7.06
CA ASN A 112 -26.15 -15.74 -6.48
C ASN A 112 -26.16 -15.80 -4.93
N ASP A 113 -27.06 -16.58 -4.35
CA ASP A 113 -27.09 -16.80 -2.91
C ASP A 113 -25.79 -17.41 -2.39
N PHE A 114 -25.25 -18.42 -3.09
CA PHE A 114 -23.99 -19.03 -2.71
C PHE A 114 -22.82 -18.04 -2.77
N LEU A 115 -22.78 -17.20 -3.77
CA LEU A 115 -21.74 -16.16 -3.90
C LEU A 115 -21.89 -15.07 -2.81
N ASN A 116 -23.12 -14.69 -2.49
CA ASN A 116 -23.39 -13.63 -1.51
C ASN A 116 -23.22 -14.07 -0.04
N THR A 117 -23.59 -15.31 0.31
CA THR A 117 -23.57 -15.77 1.71
C THR A 117 -22.18 -16.11 2.23
N SER A 118 -21.22 -16.37 1.36
CA SER A 118 -19.94 -16.96 1.77
C SER A 118 -18.91 -15.98 2.32
N ASP A 119 -18.97 -14.69 1.99
CA ASP A 119 -17.87 -13.74 2.21
C ASP A 119 -18.11 -12.72 3.32
N VAL A 120 -19.37 -12.47 3.69
CA VAL A 120 -19.75 -11.47 4.72
C VAL A 120 -19.08 -11.71 6.08
N PRO A 121 -19.04 -12.92 6.66
CA PRO A 121 -18.42 -13.14 7.96
C PRO A 121 -16.91 -12.89 7.96
N ILE A 122 -16.22 -13.18 6.86
CA ILE A 122 -14.77 -13.03 6.74
C ILE A 122 -14.40 -11.55 6.60
N GLN A 123 -15.14 -10.79 5.80
CA GLN A 123 -14.96 -9.35 5.65
C GLN A 123 -15.21 -8.60 6.97
N TYR A 124 -16.29 -8.97 7.68
CA TYR A 124 -16.59 -8.40 8.99
C TYR A 124 -15.49 -8.70 10.03
N LEU A 125 -15.01 -9.94 10.05
CA LEU A 125 -13.92 -10.35 10.93
C LEU A 125 -12.62 -9.57 10.62
N ALA A 126 -12.27 -9.43 9.35
CA ALA A 126 -11.11 -8.65 8.94
C ALA A 126 -11.22 -7.18 9.38
N PHE A 127 -12.41 -6.57 9.22
CA PHE A 127 -12.67 -5.22 9.68
C PHE A 127 -12.50 -5.07 11.19
N VAL A 128 -13.10 -5.99 11.99
CA VAL A 128 -12.99 -5.96 13.46
C VAL A 128 -11.54 -6.06 13.91
N LEU A 129 -10.75 -6.98 13.34
CA LEU A 129 -9.33 -7.16 13.68
C LEU A 129 -8.49 -5.92 13.39
N ILE A 130 -8.73 -5.29 12.23
CA ILE A 130 -8.00 -4.07 11.86
C ILE A 130 -8.41 -2.91 12.76
N PHE A 131 -9.70 -2.75 13.04
CA PHE A 131 -10.19 -1.71 13.93
C PHE A 131 -9.64 -1.85 15.35
N GLU A 132 -9.56 -3.09 15.86
CA GLU A 132 -8.94 -3.41 17.13
C GLU A 132 -7.44 -3.05 17.13
N ALA A 133 -6.71 -3.39 16.06
CA ALA A 133 -5.31 -3.01 15.91
C ALA A 133 -5.12 -1.47 15.92
N VAL A 134 -6.03 -0.72 15.29
CA VAL A 134 -6.02 0.75 15.30
C VAL A 134 -6.23 1.29 16.72
N ILE A 135 -7.22 0.79 17.47
CA ILE A 135 -7.47 1.21 18.85
C ILE A 135 -6.25 0.99 19.74
N ILE A 136 -5.62 -0.18 19.61
CA ILE A 136 -4.42 -0.52 20.37
C ILE A 136 -3.28 0.44 20.03
N LEU A 137 -3.06 0.75 18.74
CA LEU A 137 -2.03 1.70 18.30
C LEU A 137 -2.24 3.09 18.90
N VAL A 138 -3.47 3.58 18.91
CA VAL A 138 -3.81 4.88 19.50
C VAL A 138 -3.50 4.90 21.00
N ASN A 139 -3.90 3.86 21.74
CA ASN A 139 -3.67 3.78 23.18
C ASN A 139 -2.17 3.73 23.55
N GLN A 140 -1.33 3.20 22.67
CA GLN A 140 0.12 3.09 22.91
C GLN A 140 0.92 4.35 22.57
N MET A 141 0.37 5.25 21.74
CA MET A 141 1.06 6.50 21.38
C MET A 141 1.24 7.44 22.59
N ASP A 142 0.48 7.24 23.68
CA ASP A 142 0.46 8.09 24.87
C ASP A 142 1.43 7.62 25.99
N GLU A 143 2.11 6.46 25.89
CA GLU A 143 2.94 5.91 26.97
C GLU A 143 4.45 5.86 26.69
N ASN A 144 5.22 6.47 27.61
CA ASN A 144 6.70 6.64 27.51
C ASN A 144 7.55 5.42 27.92
N THR A 145 7.06 4.19 27.96
CA THR A 145 7.83 3.03 28.43
C THR A 145 8.21 2.06 27.31
N ALA A 146 9.52 1.88 27.06
CA ALA A 146 10.09 1.10 25.98
C ALA A 146 9.68 -0.40 25.95
N ASN A 147 9.57 -1.05 27.11
CA ASN A 147 9.24 -2.49 27.19
C ASN A 147 7.78 -2.78 26.78
N ARG A 148 6.86 -1.85 27.02
CA ARG A 148 5.46 -2.01 26.63
C ARG A 148 5.29 -1.85 25.10
N LYS A 149 6.07 -0.94 24.49
CA LYS A 149 6.05 -0.73 23.03
C LYS A 149 6.50 -1.98 22.26
N PHE A 150 7.46 -2.74 22.80
CA PHE A 150 7.94 -3.98 22.17
C PHE A 150 6.87 -5.10 22.17
N ASN A 151 6.23 -5.34 23.30
CA ASN A 151 5.17 -6.36 23.39
C ASN A 151 4.02 -6.03 22.43
N PHE A 152 3.73 -4.75 22.27
CA PHE A 152 2.73 -4.28 21.32
C PHE A 152 3.10 -4.52 19.87
N PHE A 153 4.35 -4.28 19.48
CA PHE A 153 4.82 -4.55 18.11
C PHE A 153 4.68 -6.04 17.75
N VAL A 154 4.94 -6.94 18.70
CA VAL A 154 4.73 -8.39 18.51
C VAL A 154 3.23 -8.69 18.29
N ILE A 155 2.33 -8.10 19.09
CA ILE A 155 0.88 -8.28 18.93
C ILE A 155 0.41 -7.72 17.59
N PHE A 156 0.92 -6.56 17.19
CA PHE A 156 0.66 -5.96 15.89
C PHE A 156 1.04 -6.87 14.73
N ILE A 157 2.24 -7.48 14.78
CA ILE A 157 2.70 -8.42 13.77
C ILE A 157 1.83 -9.67 13.72
N THR A 158 1.45 -10.23 14.86
CA THR A 158 0.59 -11.41 14.91
C THR A 158 -0.79 -11.10 14.34
N ASN A 159 -1.38 -9.95 14.65
CA ASN A 159 -2.63 -9.49 14.03
C ASN A 159 -2.50 -9.34 12.50
N LEU A 160 -1.39 -8.78 12.02
CA LEU A 160 -1.14 -8.65 10.60
C LEU A 160 -1.00 -10.01 9.90
N MET A 161 -0.27 -10.96 10.51
CA MET A 161 -0.14 -12.31 9.95
C MET A 161 -1.49 -13.03 9.88
N ILE A 162 -2.34 -12.87 10.90
CA ILE A 162 -3.70 -13.44 10.91
C ILE A 162 -4.57 -12.78 9.83
N LEU A 163 -4.49 -11.45 9.70
CA LEU A 163 -5.23 -10.72 8.67
C LEU A 163 -4.82 -11.17 7.27
N THR A 164 -3.52 -11.26 6.99
CA THR A 164 -3.04 -11.71 5.67
C THR A 164 -3.46 -13.14 5.38
N TRP A 165 -3.46 -14.00 6.41
CA TRP A 165 -3.91 -15.38 6.27
C TRP A 165 -5.43 -15.47 6.04
N VAL A 166 -6.25 -14.67 6.74
CA VAL A 166 -7.70 -14.57 6.54
C VAL A 166 -8.03 -14.09 5.13
N LEU A 167 -7.32 -13.05 4.65
CA LEU A 167 -7.50 -12.52 3.30
C LEU A 167 -7.04 -13.54 2.24
N ALA A 168 -5.92 -14.21 2.43
CA ALA A 168 -5.43 -15.24 1.52
C ALA A 168 -6.37 -16.46 1.43
N THR A 169 -6.94 -16.89 2.55
CA THR A 169 -7.93 -17.99 2.56
C THR A 169 -9.27 -17.57 1.96
N GLY A 170 -9.68 -16.31 2.09
CA GLY A 170 -10.86 -15.75 1.44
C GLY A 170 -10.71 -15.72 -0.09
N MET A 171 -9.52 -15.42 -0.61
CA MET A 171 -9.24 -15.41 -2.05
C MET A 171 -9.05 -16.82 -2.65
N SER A 172 -8.61 -17.80 -1.86
CA SER A 172 -8.35 -19.18 -2.31
C SER A 172 -9.59 -20.07 -2.46
N LYS A 173 -10.80 -19.55 -2.28
CA LYS A 173 -12.04 -20.33 -2.22
C LYS A 173 -12.43 -21.11 -3.48
N ARG A 174 -11.75 -20.94 -4.58
CA ARG A 174 -12.14 -21.55 -5.86
C ARG A 174 -11.74 -23.03 -6.02
N GLY A 175 -11.22 -23.72 -5.00
CA GLY A 175 -10.79 -25.11 -5.20
C GLY A 175 -10.61 -26.02 -3.96
N THR A 176 -10.91 -25.60 -2.76
CA THR A 176 -10.61 -26.40 -1.56
C THR A 176 -11.85 -27.06 -0.92
N SER A 177 -11.68 -28.32 -0.48
CA SER A 177 -12.74 -29.11 0.13
C SER A 177 -13.30 -28.45 1.41
N PHE A 178 -14.58 -28.71 1.68
CA PHE A 178 -15.35 -28.23 2.85
C PHE A 178 -14.63 -28.47 4.20
N ILE A 179 -13.85 -29.53 4.34
CA ILE A 179 -13.09 -29.88 5.55
C ILE A 179 -11.97 -28.84 5.81
N TYR A 180 -11.30 -28.36 4.76
CA TYR A 180 -10.27 -27.35 4.90
C TYR A 180 -10.85 -25.99 5.32
N MET A 181 -12.05 -25.66 4.86
CA MET A 181 -12.75 -24.43 5.24
C MET A 181 -13.21 -24.41 6.69
N THR A 182 -13.66 -25.55 7.25
CA THR A 182 -14.10 -25.62 8.67
C THR A 182 -12.92 -25.56 9.64
N THR A 183 -11.82 -26.22 9.35
CA THR A 183 -10.58 -26.16 10.17
C THR A 183 -9.93 -24.78 10.08
N ALA A 184 -9.89 -24.17 8.90
CA ALA A 184 -9.38 -22.81 8.71
C ALA A 184 -10.23 -21.76 9.45
N LYS A 185 -11.56 -21.84 9.38
CA LYS A 185 -12.46 -20.98 10.16
C LYS A 185 -12.28 -21.17 11.67
N GLY A 186 -12.17 -22.41 12.14
CA GLY A 186 -11.92 -22.72 13.54
C GLY A 186 -10.59 -22.15 14.04
N PHE A 187 -9.54 -22.25 13.23
CA PHE A 187 -8.23 -21.71 13.56
C PHE A 187 -8.24 -20.17 13.59
N VAL A 188 -8.93 -19.51 12.66
CA VAL A 188 -9.11 -18.04 12.69
C VAL A 188 -9.87 -17.61 13.93
N ILE A 189 -10.99 -18.26 14.24
CA ILE A 189 -11.81 -17.92 15.42
C ILE A 189 -10.99 -18.11 16.71
N ALA A 190 -10.23 -19.19 16.82
CA ALA A 190 -9.36 -19.45 17.96
C ALA A 190 -8.27 -18.37 18.11
N ASN A 191 -7.61 -17.99 17.02
CA ASN A 191 -6.60 -16.93 17.05
C ASN A 191 -7.20 -15.55 17.38
N VAL A 192 -8.39 -15.22 16.87
CA VAL A 192 -9.12 -14.01 17.24
C VAL A 192 -9.49 -14.02 18.72
N ALA A 193 -9.96 -15.14 19.24
CA ALA A 193 -10.27 -15.27 20.67
C ALA A 193 -9.02 -15.07 21.55
N VAL A 194 -7.88 -15.66 21.16
CA VAL A 194 -6.60 -15.46 21.87
C VAL A 194 -6.17 -14.00 21.81
N LEU A 195 -6.30 -13.33 20.66
CA LEU A 195 -5.98 -11.92 20.52
C LEU A 195 -6.89 -11.02 21.34
N MET A 196 -8.20 -11.29 21.34
CA MET A 196 -9.15 -10.56 22.20
C MET A 196 -8.81 -10.75 23.69
N CYS A 197 -8.45 -11.95 24.12
CA CYS A 197 -8.00 -12.21 25.48
C CYS A 197 -6.70 -11.45 25.82
N CYS A 198 -5.71 -11.46 24.92
CA CYS A 198 -4.47 -10.72 25.10
C CYS A 198 -4.72 -9.20 25.16
N ASN A 199 -5.56 -8.67 24.28
CA ASN A 199 -5.92 -7.27 24.25
C ASN A 199 -6.72 -6.85 25.49
N SER A 200 -7.67 -7.68 25.93
CA SER A 200 -8.42 -7.47 27.16
C SER A 200 -7.52 -7.49 28.40
N TYR A 201 -6.53 -8.39 28.43
CA TYR A 201 -5.53 -8.42 29.50
C TYR A 201 -4.66 -7.15 29.49
N ILE A 202 -4.20 -6.70 28.34
CA ILE A 202 -3.41 -5.46 28.20
C ILE A 202 -4.25 -4.24 28.58
N MET A 203 -5.51 -4.15 28.13
CA MET A 203 -6.43 -3.08 28.53
C MET A 203 -6.78 -3.12 30.03
N GLY A 204 -6.93 -4.30 30.61
CA GLY A 204 -7.21 -4.46 32.05
C GLY A 204 -6.02 -4.09 32.94
N THR A 205 -4.79 -4.23 32.47
CA THR A 205 -3.58 -3.86 33.22
C THR A 205 -3.18 -2.39 33.06
N GLN A 206 -3.78 -1.68 32.09
CA GLN A 206 -3.54 -0.25 31.85
C GLN A 206 -4.77 0.56 32.24
N LYS A 207 -4.58 1.65 33.00
CA LYS A 207 -5.62 2.69 33.12
C LYS A 207 -5.88 3.23 31.72
N SER A 208 -7.03 2.89 31.13
CA SER A 208 -7.35 3.20 29.76
C SER A 208 -7.31 4.70 29.49
N PHE A 209 -6.92 5.11 28.30
CA PHE A 209 -6.99 6.51 27.82
C PHE A 209 -8.37 7.13 28.07
N LEU A 210 -9.43 6.34 27.89
CA LEU A 210 -10.81 6.77 28.18
C LEU A 210 -11.04 7.03 29.66
N THR A 211 -10.52 6.22 30.61
CA THR A 211 -10.61 6.49 32.04
C THR A 211 -9.80 7.71 32.44
N ARG A 212 -8.69 8.03 31.78
CA ARG A 212 -7.95 9.28 32.00
C ARG A 212 -8.69 10.50 31.45
N LEU A 213 -9.38 10.37 30.31
CA LEU A 213 -10.24 11.41 29.75
C LEU A 213 -11.44 11.69 30.66
N PHE A 214 -12.02 10.65 31.25
CA PHE A 214 -13.14 10.78 32.21
C PHE A 214 -12.66 11.13 33.61
N SER A 215 -11.49 10.67 34.10
CA SER A 215 -10.97 11.06 35.41
C SER A 215 -10.42 12.49 35.42
N ALA A 216 -9.91 13.00 34.30
CA ALA A 216 -9.55 14.41 34.21
C ALA A 216 -10.75 15.33 34.34
N SER A 217 -11.95 14.89 33.93
CA SER A 217 -13.19 15.65 34.13
C SER A 217 -13.75 15.55 35.56
N THR A 218 -13.46 14.47 36.29
CA THR A 218 -13.88 14.28 37.70
C THR A 218 -12.88 14.86 38.70
N GLU A 219 -11.57 14.81 38.43
CA GLU A 219 -10.55 15.49 39.26
C GLU A 219 -10.71 17.03 39.26
N VAL A 220 -11.21 17.61 38.15
CA VAL A 220 -11.55 19.06 38.11
C VAL A 220 -12.75 19.39 39.01
N ALA A 221 -13.64 18.43 39.29
CA ALA A 221 -14.79 18.62 40.17
C ALA A 221 -14.50 18.41 41.67
N GLU A 222 -13.50 17.59 42.02
CA GLU A 222 -13.15 17.31 43.42
C GLU A 222 -12.13 18.29 44.03
N ASN A 223 -11.25 18.91 43.21
CA ASN A 223 -10.21 19.84 43.67
C ASN A 223 -10.69 21.31 43.84
N SER A 224 -11.98 21.57 43.90
CA SER A 224 -12.54 22.92 44.04
C SER A 224 -12.39 23.55 45.47
N LYS A 225 -11.52 23.00 46.32
CA LYS A 225 -11.25 23.53 47.68
C LYS A 225 -9.82 24.04 47.93
N GLU A 226 -8.92 24.01 46.93
CA GLU A 226 -7.61 24.66 47.05
C GLU A 226 -7.66 26.11 46.57
N SER A 227 -6.83 26.97 47.22
CA SER A 227 -6.82 28.43 47.03
C SER A 227 -6.69 28.84 45.54
N ILE A 228 -7.48 29.81 45.12
CA ILE A 228 -7.66 30.33 43.74
C ILE A 228 -6.35 30.67 43.04
N ASP A 229 -5.33 31.11 43.79
CA ASP A 229 -4.01 31.51 43.23
C ASP A 229 -3.16 30.34 42.78
N THR A 230 -3.23 29.21 43.48
CA THR A 230 -2.51 27.96 43.07
C THR A 230 -3.21 27.29 41.89
N ILE A 231 -4.53 27.42 41.78
CA ILE A 231 -5.31 26.91 40.66
C ILE A 231 -5.03 27.72 39.39
N SER A 232 -4.96 29.05 39.50
CA SER A 232 -4.64 29.93 38.35
C SER A 232 -3.26 29.64 37.76
N SER A 233 -2.24 29.45 38.58
CA SER A 233 -0.90 29.10 38.11
C SER A 233 -0.81 27.66 37.52
N ARG A 234 -1.50 26.68 38.09
CA ARG A 234 -1.59 25.32 37.57
C ARG A 234 -2.42 25.24 36.28
N ILE A 235 -3.52 26.00 36.18
CA ILE A 235 -4.33 26.12 34.97
C ILE A 235 -3.54 26.84 33.87
N GLN A 236 -2.77 27.90 34.18
CA GLN A 236 -1.88 28.54 33.21
C GLN A 236 -0.76 27.61 32.77
N LEU A 237 -0.18 26.78 33.65
CA LEU A 237 0.84 25.78 33.29
C LEU A 237 0.24 24.63 32.49
N ALA A 238 -0.94 24.14 32.85
CA ALA A 238 -1.65 23.08 32.12
C ALA A 238 -2.18 23.58 30.77
N THR A 239 -2.74 24.82 30.73
CA THR A 239 -3.18 25.42 29.45
C THR A 239 -2.00 25.82 28.57
N SER A 240 -0.84 26.23 29.12
CA SER A 240 0.37 26.47 28.33
C SER A 240 0.96 25.14 27.80
N LYS A 241 0.89 24.07 28.56
CA LYS A 241 1.33 22.73 28.15
C LYS A 241 0.38 22.07 27.12
N HIS A 242 -0.93 22.33 27.23
CA HIS A 242 -1.92 21.95 26.22
C HIS A 242 -1.97 22.90 25.01
N LYS A 243 -1.61 24.17 25.19
CA LYS A 243 -1.62 25.18 24.13
C LYS A 243 -0.51 24.99 23.09
N ASN A 244 0.44 24.10 23.35
CA ASN A 244 1.53 23.72 22.43
C ASN A 244 1.29 22.39 21.69
N MET A 245 0.05 21.92 21.58
CA MET A 245 -0.24 20.89 20.59
C MET A 245 0.11 21.49 19.22
N ASN A 246 1.12 20.91 18.56
CA ASN A 246 1.68 21.49 17.35
C ASN A 246 0.58 21.55 16.29
N LEU A 247 0.07 22.75 16.00
CA LEU A 247 -1.05 22.96 15.06
C LEU A 247 -0.82 22.23 13.73
N LEU A 248 0.44 22.09 13.34
CA LEU A 248 0.83 21.32 12.17
C LEU A 248 0.58 19.80 12.35
N LEU A 249 0.81 19.25 13.55
CA LEU A 249 0.49 17.85 13.82
C LEU A 249 -1.01 17.58 13.69
N VAL A 250 -1.83 18.49 14.24
CA VAL A 250 -3.30 18.42 14.10
C VAL A 250 -3.71 18.49 12.63
N PHE A 251 -3.07 19.36 11.86
CA PHE A 251 -3.32 19.47 10.42
C PHE A 251 -2.96 18.17 9.67
N LEU A 252 -1.79 17.59 9.93
CA LEU A 252 -1.37 16.32 9.30
C LEU A 252 -2.29 15.16 9.68
N MET A 253 -2.68 15.06 10.96
CA MET A 253 -3.62 14.03 11.41
C MET A 253 -5.01 14.22 10.78
N SER A 254 -5.53 15.47 10.76
CA SER A 254 -6.82 15.75 10.11
C SER A 254 -6.79 15.45 8.61
N GLY A 255 -5.69 15.77 7.92
CA GLY A 255 -5.50 15.43 6.51
C GLY A 255 -5.49 13.92 6.24
N THR A 256 -4.88 13.13 7.13
CA THR A 256 -4.92 11.66 7.04
C THR A 256 -6.35 11.13 7.24
N ILE A 257 -7.13 11.72 8.16
CA ILE A 257 -8.53 11.35 8.37
C ILE A 257 -9.38 11.75 7.15
N VAL A 258 -9.17 12.95 6.60
CA VAL A 258 -9.87 13.42 5.38
C VAL A 258 -9.57 12.49 4.20
N HIS A 259 -8.31 12.08 4.01
CA HIS A 259 -7.97 11.10 2.99
C HIS A 259 -8.67 9.75 3.25
N ALA A 260 -8.64 9.24 4.47
CA ALA A 260 -9.30 7.98 4.81
C ALA A 260 -10.81 8.04 4.54
N THR A 261 -11.49 9.13 4.93
CA THR A 261 -12.92 9.30 4.67
C THR A 261 -13.24 9.47 3.19
N SER A 262 -12.33 10.06 2.40
CA SER A 262 -12.50 10.17 0.95
C SER A 262 -12.54 8.80 0.26
N LEU A 263 -11.93 7.76 0.85
CA LEU A 263 -11.97 6.39 0.31
C LEU A 263 -13.35 5.71 0.40
N LEU A 264 -14.28 6.28 1.16
CA LEU A 264 -15.67 5.81 1.21
C LEU A 264 -16.45 6.18 -0.07
N GLU A 265 -15.99 7.18 -0.81
CA GLU A 265 -16.62 7.65 -2.04
C GLU A 265 -15.83 7.21 -3.28
N LEU A 266 -16.51 6.59 -4.22
CA LEU A 266 -15.91 5.96 -5.40
C LEU A 266 -15.19 6.94 -6.33
N SER A 267 -15.75 8.14 -6.47
CA SER A 267 -15.18 9.19 -7.32
C SER A 267 -13.78 9.60 -6.86
N TYR A 268 -13.57 9.67 -5.54
CA TYR A 268 -12.26 9.99 -4.97
C TYR A 268 -11.26 8.82 -5.08
N ILE A 269 -11.71 7.57 -5.09
CA ILE A 269 -10.81 6.43 -5.31
C ILE A 269 -10.16 6.53 -6.70
N LYS A 270 -10.92 6.89 -7.73
CA LYS A 270 -10.38 7.11 -9.08
C LYS A 270 -9.46 8.33 -9.17
N GLN A 271 -9.71 9.33 -8.35
CA GLN A 271 -9.01 10.62 -8.37
C GLN A 271 -8.06 10.81 -7.17
N GLU A 272 -7.64 9.75 -6.50
CA GLU A 272 -6.82 9.80 -5.30
C GLU A 272 -5.50 10.58 -5.50
N LYS A 273 -4.94 10.55 -6.70
CA LYS A 273 -3.81 11.39 -7.11
C LYS A 273 -4.02 12.88 -6.78
N TRP A 274 -5.23 13.41 -7.04
CA TRP A 274 -5.54 14.82 -6.78
C TRP A 274 -5.73 15.11 -5.30
N VAL A 275 -6.24 14.16 -4.52
CA VAL A 275 -6.36 14.29 -3.06
C VAL A 275 -4.97 14.43 -2.44
N TRP A 276 -4.02 13.58 -2.80
CA TRP A 276 -2.64 13.67 -2.32
C TRP A 276 -1.93 14.95 -2.79
N PHE A 277 -2.16 15.37 -4.03
CA PHE A 277 -1.66 16.64 -4.55
C PHE A 277 -2.14 17.82 -3.70
N PHE A 278 -3.43 17.87 -3.41
CA PHE A 278 -4.03 18.94 -2.60
C PHE A 278 -3.51 18.95 -1.16
N LEU A 279 -3.47 17.78 -0.50
CA LEU A 279 -2.98 17.65 0.88
C LEU A 279 -1.51 18.10 0.99
N TRP A 280 -0.66 17.67 0.06
CA TRP A 280 0.74 18.03 0.04
C TRP A 280 0.95 19.53 -0.19
N THR A 281 0.26 20.09 -1.15
CA THR A 281 0.31 21.53 -1.45
C THR A 281 -0.15 22.34 -0.24
N SER A 282 -1.24 21.95 0.40
CA SER A 282 -1.77 22.60 1.59
C SER A 282 -0.80 22.54 2.77
N MET A 283 -0.10 21.41 2.96
CA MET A 283 0.95 21.26 3.96
C MET A 283 2.10 22.25 3.72
N CYS A 284 2.58 22.36 2.49
CA CYS A 284 3.64 23.30 2.14
C CYS A 284 3.23 24.75 2.42
N PHE A 285 2.03 25.15 2.02
CA PHE A 285 1.51 26.49 2.33
C PHE A 285 1.36 26.74 3.82
N PHE A 286 0.91 25.74 4.57
CA PHE A 286 0.77 25.86 6.02
C PHE A 286 2.12 26.07 6.71
N ILE A 287 3.18 25.35 6.26
CA ILE A 287 4.55 25.52 6.78
C ILE A 287 5.05 26.94 6.46
N ILE A 288 4.89 27.41 5.24
CA ILE A 288 5.29 28.76 4.82
C ILE A 288 4.56 29.81 5.65
N TYR A 289 3.24 29.70 5.79
CA TYR A 289 2.43 30.63 6.60
C TYR A 289 2.89 30.72 8.06
N LYS A 290 3.12 29.55 8.69
CA LYS A 290 3.63 29.47 10.06
C LYS A 290 4.98 30.18 10.24
N HIS A 291 5.92 29.96 9.30
CA HIS A 291 7.25 30.57 9.39
C HIS A 291 7.22 32.08 9.10
N ILE A 292 6.39 32.54 8.17
CA ILE A 292 6.18 33.97 7.92
C ILE A 292 5.60 34.64 9.17
N GLY A 293 4.55 34.05 9.79
CA GLY A 293 3.95 34.59 11.01
C GLY A 293 4.94 34.72 12.17
N THR A 294 5.87 33.76 12.32
CA THR A 294 6.91 33.84 13.35
C THR A 294 8.00 34.87 13.06
N ILE A 295 8.24 35.25 11.81
CA ILE A 295 9.15 36.33 11.44
C ILE A 295 8.56 37.67 11.88
N TYR A 296 7.29 37.94 11.58
CA TYR A 296 6.61 39.20 11.97
C TYR A 296 6.48 39.38 13.49
N GLN A 297 6.30 38.27 14.24
CA GLN A 297 6.21 38.35 15.72
C GLN A 297 7.55 38.56 16.43
N SER A 298 8.70 38.31 15.79
CA SER A 298 10.02 38.46 16.36
C SER A 298 10.60 39.90 16.27
N GLU A 299 9.86 40.85 15.74
CA GLU A 299 10.27 42.25 15.64
C GLU A 299 10.09 43.07 16.95
N THR A 300 9.79 42.42 18.10
CA THR A 300 9.77 43.11 19.41
C THR A 300 11.20 43.28 19.95
N PRO A 301 11.58 44.49 20.48
CA PRO A 301 12.98 44.99 20.51
C PRO A 301 13.82 44.54 21.73
N GLU A 302 13.65 43.36 22.32
CA GLU A 302 14.34 43.02 23.58
C GLU A 302 15.43 41.93 23.51
N THR A 303 15.83 41.42 22.33
CA THR A 303 16.84 40.37 22.21
C THR A 303 18.08 40.83 21.44
N SER A 304 19.26 40.35 21.83
CA SER A 304 20.56 40.68 21.20
C SER A 304 20.55 40.43 19.68
N HIS A 305 20.99 41.45 18.92
CA HIS A 305 20.93 41.48 17.44
C HIS A 305 21.57 40.26 16.73
N GLU A 306 22.57 39.61 17.29
CA GLU A 306 23.24 38.46 16.65
C GLU A 306 22.41 37.18 16.69
N LEU A 307 21.75 36.86 17.83
CA LEU A 307 20.89 35.71 17.97
C LEU A 307 19.59 35.87 17.14
N LEU A 308 19.13 37.11 16.96
CA LEU A 308 17.96 37.44 16.13
C LEU A 308 18.28 37.18 14.65
N ASN A 309 19.44 37.60 14.15
CA ASN A 309 19.84 37.41 12.77
C ASN A 309 20.05 35.93 12.42
N GLU A 310 20.62 35.11 13.29
CA GLU A 310 20.79 33.68 13.09
C GLU A 310 19.42 32.95 13.04
N SER A 311 18.52 33.30 13.95
CA SER A 311 17.15 32.75 13.97
C SER A 311 16.34 33.15 12.72
N GLN A 312 16.48 34.39 12.23
CA GLN A 312 15.80 34.82 10.99
C GLN A 312 16.36 34.13 9.76
N ASN A 313 17.68 33.96 9.66
CA ASN A 313 18.33 33.27 8.54
C ASN A 313 17.84 31.80 8.43
N VAL A 314 17.69 31.09 9.56
CA VAL A 314 17.14 29.72 9.58
C VAL A 314 15.69 29.70 9.09
N LYS A 315 14.86 30.65 9.51
CA LYS A 315 13.44 30.73 9.08
C LYS A 315 13.32 31.04 7.59
N HIS A 316 14.12 31.96 7.07
CA HIS A 316 14.19 32.26 5.63
C HIS A 316 14.66 31.03 4.84
N GLY A 317 15.64 30.29 5.34
CA GLY A 317 16.09 29.04 4.75
C GLY A 317 14.97 28.01 4.62
N VAL A 318 14.15 27.80 5.66
CA VAL A 318 13.00 26.89 5.62
C VAL A 318 11.97 27.33 4.58
N ILE A 319 11.62 28.62 4.53
CA ILE A 319 10.67 29.14 3.52
C ILE A 319 11.20 28.89 2.11
N THR A 320 12.48 29.16 1.86
CA THR A 320 13.10 28.96 0.55
C THR A 320 13.07 27.49 0.13
N VAL A 321 13.41 26.56 1.03
CA VAL A 321 13.38 25.11 0.77
C VAL A 321 11.96 24.63 0.49
N VAL A 322 10.98 25.01 1.32
CA VAL A 322 9.59 24.58 1.12
C VAL A 322 8.98 25.19 -0.14
N SER A 323 9.31 26.42 -0.48
CA SER A 323 8.89 27.06 -1.74
C SER A 323 9.49 26.33 -2.96
N SER A 324 10.77 25.94 -2.88
CA SER A 324 11.41 25.13 -3.92
C SER A 324 10.73 23.76 -4.09
N ILE A 325 10.39 23.08 -2.97
CA ILE A 325 9.62 21.84 -2.98
C ILE A 325 8.27 22.03 -3.67
N LEU A 326 7.55 23.12 -3.39
CA LEU A 326 6.27 23.43 -3.98
C LEU A 326 6.36 23.65 -5.51
N ILE A 327 7.36 24.39 -5.96
CA ILE A 327 7.63 24.62 -7.39
C ILE A 327 7.96 23.29 -8.08
N MET A 328 8.88 22.51 -7.50
CA MET A 328 9.23 21.20 -8.05
C MET A 328 8.04 20.24 -8.08
N HIS A 329 7.22 20.24 -7.03
CA HIS A 329 6.00 19.44 -7.01
C HIS A 329 5.04 19.81 -8.15
N ARG A 330 4.89 21.08 -8.44
CA ARG A 330 4.07 21.57 -9.56
C ARG A 330 4.66 21.18 -10.92
N THR A 331 5.98 21.26 -11.08
CA THR A 331 6.65 20.83 -12.32
C THR A 331 6.55 19.31 -12.53
N ILE A 332 6.64 18.51 -11.47
CA ILE A 332 6.45 17.06 -11.56
C ILE A 332 5.03 16.72 -12.03
N MET A 333 4.02 17.42 -11.54
CA MET A 333 2.64 17.21 -12.03
C MET A 333 2.50 17.51 -13.52
N ALA A 334 3.16 18.54 -14.01
CA ALA A 334 3.22 18.82 -15.45
C ALA A 334 3.99 17.72 -16.20
N TYR A 335 5.10 17.23 -15.63
CA TYR A 335 5.91 16.16 -16.19
C TYR A 335 5.15 14.82 -16.31
N THR A 336 4.34 14.45 -15.33
CA THR A 336 3.52 13.23 -15.40
C THR A 336 2.43 13.28 -16.50
N THR A 337 2.02 14.47 -16.95
CA THR A 337 1.16 14.59 -18.13
C THR A 337 1.92 14.39 -19.45
N VAL A 338 3.23 14.61 -19.43
CA VAL A 338 4.14 14.39 -20.57
C VAL A 338 4.50 12.91 -20.76
N ASP A 339 4.28 12.08 -19.74
CA ASP A 339 4.56 10.62 -19.80
C ASP A 339 3.86 9.96 -21.01
N ASN A 340 2.61 10.31 -21.28
CA ASN A 340 1.87 9.87 -22.46
C ASN A 340 2.49 10.37 -23.78
N TRP A 341 3.09 11.56 -23.78
CA TRP A 341 3.73 12.13 -24.96
C TRP A 341 5.09 11.49 -25.25
N VAL A 342 5.88 11.23 -24.21
CA VAL A 342 7.19 10.56 -24.34
C VAL A 342 7.01 9.12 -24.81
N SER A 343 6.00 8.41 -24.27
CA SER A 343 5.73 7.02 -24.67
C SER A 343 5.15 6.91 -26.09
N HIS A 344 4.49 7.95 -26.61
CA HIS A 344 3.82 7.90 -27.89
C HIS A 344 4.68 8.38 -29.08
N ASN A 345 5.70 9.21 -28.83
CA ASN A 345 6.46 9.89 -29.90
C ASN A 345 7.91 9.39 -30.09
N ASP A 346 8.30 8.28 -29.51
CA ASP A 346 9.64 7.67 -29.66
C ASP A 346 10.82 8.65 -29.47
N ASN A 347 10.65 9.63 -28.55
CA ASN A 347 11.61 10.70 -28.29
C ASN A 347 12.82 10.21 -27.48
N ARG A 348 13.64 9.36 -28.10
CA ARG A 348 14.85 8.76 -27.48
C ARG A 348 15.83 9.80 -26.92
N LEU A 349 15.89 10.98 -27.53
CA LEU A 349 16.75 12.05 -27.04
C LEU A 349 16.27 12.58 -25.69
N CYS A 350 14.97 12.84 -25.54
CA CYS A 350 14.39 13.31 -24.30
C CYS A 350 14.52 12.26 -23.18
N THR A 351 14.23 10.98 -23.49
CA THR A 351 14.39 9.87 -22.54
C THR A 351 15.85 9.70 -22.11
N SER A 352 16.82 9.84 -23.01
CA SER A 352 18.25 9.78 -22.70
C SER A 352 18.68 10.90 -21.76
N LEU A 353 18.23 12.15 -22.04
CA LEU A 353 18.55 13.31 -21.19
C LEU A 353 17.94 13.17 -19.80
N CYS A 354 16.67 12.74 -19.72
CA CYS A 354 16.00 12.49 -18.43
C CYS A 354 16.71 11.39 -17.63
N LEU A 355 17.14 10.30 -18.29
CA LEU A 355 17.86 9.23 -17.63
C LEU A 355 19.22 9.70 -17.11
N ILE A 356 20.02 10.40 -17.93
CA ILE A 356 21.33 10.92 -17.53
C ILE A 356 21.17 11.87 -16.36
N LEU A 357 20.24 12.82 -16.45
CA LEU A 357 19.97 13.76 -15.36
C LEU A 357 19.52 13.01 -14.09
N GLY A 358 18.64 12.03 -14.24
CA GLY A 358 18.16 11.20 -13.13
C GLY A 358 19.28 10.42 -12.44
N LEU A 359 20.18 9.79 -13.21
CA LEU A 359 21.32 9.04 -12.67
C LEU A 359 22.37 9.94 -12.01
N VAL A 360 22.67 11.09 -12.60
CA VAL A 360 23.58 12.08 -11.99
C VAL A 360 23.01 12.60 -10.68
N LEU A 361 21.72 12.94 -10.67
CA LEU A 361 21.04 13.39 -9.46
C LEU A 361 20.96 12.29 -8.40
N LEU A 362 20.75 11.02 -8.82
CA LEU A 362 20.76 9.85 -7.95
C LEU A 362 22.14 9.68 -7.27
N GLY A 363 23.21 9.77 -8.04
CA GLY A 363 24.57 9.73 -7.51
C GLY A 363 24.83 10.84 -6.50
N PHE A 364 24.36 12.06 -6.78
CA PHE A 364 24.47 13.19 -5.87
C PHE A 364 23.67 12.98 -4.59
N THR A 365 22.40 12.58 -4.68
CA THR A 365 21.54 12.35 -3.51
C THR A 365 22.03 11.22 -2.64
N CYS A 366 22.48 10.11 -3.21
CA CYS A 366 23.11 9.01 -2.45
C CYS A 366 24.35 9.50 -1.72
N SER A 367 25.17 10.39 -2.31
CA SER A 367 26.35 10.92 -1.64
C SER A 367 26.01 11.81 -0.44
N ILE A 368 24.90 12.57 -0.48
CA ILE A 368 24.41 13.37 0.65
C ILE A 368 24.12 12.49 1.87
N TYR A 369 23.44 11.38 1.68
CA TYR A 369 23.12 10.44 2.78
C TYR A 369 24.38 9.79 3.36
N TYR A 370 25.40 9.59 2.54
CA TYR A 370 26.59 8.83 2.89
C TYR A 370 27.75 9.68 3.44
N GLU A 371 27.95 10.90 2.93
CA GLU A 371 29.09 11.76 3.24
C GLU A 371 29.37 12.05 4.72
N PRO A 372 28.35 12.29 5.57
CA PRO A 372 28.58 12.70 6.96
C PRO A 372 29.30 11.65 7.83
N PHE A 373 29.37 10.39 7.39
CA PHE A 373 29.74 9.25 8.24
C PHE A 373 30.99 8.48 7.80
N THR A 374 31.63 8.84 6.70
CA THR A 374 32.70 8.02 6.09
C THR A 374 34.05 8.74 5.99
N SER A 375 35.14 7.95 5.99
CA SER A 375 36.48 8.45 5.71
C SER A 375 36.61 8.89 4.24
N ALA A 376 37.65 9.68 3.92
CA ALA A 376 37.87 10.15 2.55
C ALA A 376 38.04 8.98 1.54
N VAL A 377 38.69 7.90 1.95
CA VAL A 377 38.90 6.71 1.12
C VAL A 377 37.56 5.99 0.87
N ASP A 378 36.74 5.82 1.90
CA ASP A 378 35.43 5.17 1.75
C ASP A 378 34.52 6.00 0.84
N LYS A 379 34.56 7.34 0.96
CA LYS A 379 33.79 8.23 0.06
C LYS A 379 34.20 8.04 -1.39
N PHE A 380 35.52 7.96 -1.65
CA PHE A 380 36.04 7.79 -3.00
C PHE A 380 35.61 6.43 -3.61
N ILE A 381 35.78 5.34 -2.85
CA ILE A 381 35.39 4.00 -3.28
C ILE A 381 33.88 3.94 -3.54
N THR A 382 33.07 4.49 -2.63
CA THR A 382 31.61 4.53 -2.76
C THR A 382 31.17 5.28 -4.02
N ARG A 383 31.80 6.44 -4.33
CA ARG A 383 31.47 7.21 -5.52
C ARG A 383 31.81 6.47 -6.81
N ILE A 384 32.96 5.75 -6.84
CA ILE A 384 33.34 4.92 -8.00
C ILE A 384 32.31 3.78 -8.19
N LEU A 385 32.00 3.05 -7.12
CA LEU A 385 31.04 1.95 -7.20
C LEU A 385 29.64 2.44 -7.63
N LEU A 386 29.20 3.55 -7.08
CA LEU A 386 27.92 4.16 -7.47
C LEU A 386 27.95 4.62 -8.93
N GLY A 387 29.05 5.20 -9.39
CA GLY A 387 29.26 5.55 -10.79
C GLY A 387 29.18 4.33 -11.72
N LEU A 388 29.80 3.21 -11.34
CA LEU A 388 29.72 1.96 -12.09
C LEU A 388 28.29 1.40 -12.14
N ILE A 389 27.54 1.46 -11.03
CA ILE A 389 26.13 1.07 -10.98
C ILE A 389 25.31 1.96 -11.91
N CYS A 390 25.47 3.27 -11.87
CA CYS A 390 24.78 4.20 -12.78
C CYS A 390 25.11 3.94 -14.25
N CYS A 391 26.38 3.68 -14.56
CA CYS A 391 26.79 3.33 -15.94
C CYS A 391 26.16 2.01 -16.42
N SER A 392 26.05 1.01 -15.54
CA SER A 392 25.43 -0.27 -15.90
C SER A 392 23.92 -0.16 -16.07
N ILE A 393 23.22 0.69 -15.28
CA ILE A 393 21.81 1.02 -15.48
C ILE A 393 21.60 1.72 -16.84
N TYR A 394 22.50 2.66 -17.17
CA TYR A 394 22.46 3.32 -18.49
C TYR A 394 22.68 2.31 -19.63
N ALA A 395 23.65 1.40 -19.49
CA ALA A 395 23.92 0.36 -20.47
C ALA A 395 22.74 -0.61 -20.67
N LEU A 396 22.01 -0.95 -19.59
CA LEU A 396 20.78 -1.75 -19.68
C LEU A 396 19.73 -1.03 -20.55
N ASN A 397 19.47 0.25 -20.25
CA ASN A 397 18.52 1.06 -21.01
C ASN A 397 18.94 1.24 -22.48
N ALA A 398 20.26 1.30 -22.75
CA ALA A 398 20.80 1.32 -24.11
C ALA A 398 20.59 -0.01 -24.82
N ALA A 399 20.76 -1.14 -24.14
CA ALA A 399 20.50 -2.47 -24.70
C ALA A 399 19.01 -2.67 -25.06
N GLN A 400 18.11 -2.09 -24.27
CA GLN A 400 16.67 -2.06 -24.55
C GLN A 400 16.27 -1.11 -25.69
N GLY A 401 17.19 -0.31 -26.21
CA GLY A 401 16.93 0.68 -27.24
C GLY A 401 16.15 1.92 -26.77
N ASN A 402 16.01 2.11 -25.46
CA ASN A 402 15.29 3.25 -24.87
C ASN A 402 16.08 4.57 -24.96
N VAL A 403 17.40 4.52 -25.15
CA VAL A 403 18.30 5.67 -25.21
C VAL A 403 18.99 5.77 -26.58
N LEU A 404 19.52 6.95 -26.87
CA LEU A 404 20.06 7.28 -28.18
C LEU A 404 21.39 6.59 -28.48
N LEU A 405 22.28 6.47 -27.48
CA LEU A 405 23.65 5.93 -27.61
C LEU A 405 24.06 5.16 -26.34
N PRO A 406 24.93 4.15 -26.42
CA PRO A 406 25.41 3.49 -27.64
C PRO A 406 24.32 2.59 -28.26
N LYS A 407 24.37 2.40 -29.57
CA LYS A 407 23.54 1.40 -30.25
C LYS A 407 24.21 0.05 -30.10
N TYR A 408 23.56 -0.88 -29.44
CA TYR A 408 23.99 -2.29 -29.41
C TYR A 408 23.43 -3.06 -30.62
N PRO A 409 24.15 -4.08 -31.14
CA PRO A 409 23.58 -4.95 -32.15
C PRO A 409 22.32 -5.64 -31.59
N GLU A 410 21.36 -5.94 -32.45
CA GLU A 410 20.19 -6.71 -32.10
C GLU A 410 20.63 -8.04 -31.47
N SER A 411 20.54 -8.13 -30.18
CA SER A 411 20.76 -9.33 -29.40
C SER A 411 19.42 -9.83 -28.93
N ASP A 412 19.16 -11.09 -29.02
CA ASP A 412 17.92 -11.73 -28.54
C ASP A 412 17.60 -11.47 -27.06
N GLY A 413 17.83 -10.28 -26.52
CA GLY A 413 17.68 -9.90 -25.11
C GLY A 413 18.77 -10.45 -24.18
N ALA A 414 19.84 -11.03 -24.70
CA ALA A 414 20.94 -11.58 -23.90
C ALA A 414 21.74 -10.46 -23.19
N LEU A 415 21.94 -9.33 -23.88
CA LEU A 415 22.66 -8.17 -23.32
C LEU A 415 21.86 -7.50 -22.18
N GLU A 416 20.54 -7.41 -22.31
CA GLU A 416 19.66 -6.88 -21.27
C GLU A 416 19.78 -7.69 -19.99
N ILE A 417 19.68 -9.02 -20.10
CA ILE A 417 19.82 -9.94 -18.97
C ILE A 417 21.22 -9.84 -18.36
N LEU A 418 22.27 -9.74 -19.19
CA LEU A 418 23.64 -9.59 -18.70
C LEU A 418 23.80 -8.30 -17.87
N PHE A 419 23.36 -7.15 -18.41
CA PHE A 419 23.46 -5.87 -17.71
C PHE A 419 22.57 -5.81 -16.47
N PHE A 420 21.41 -6.46 -16.48
CA PHE A 420 20.55 -6.60 -15.31
C PHE A 420 21.30 -7.33 -14.18
N TRP A 421 21.85 -8.50 -14.44
CA TRP A 421 22.57 -9.28 -13.43
C TRP A 421 23.86 -8.62 -12.97
N LEU A 422 24.60 -7.98 -13.89
CA LEU A 422 25.81 -7.22 -13.54
C LEU A 422 25.47 -6.08 -12.55
N THR A 423 24.41 -5.33 -12.82
CA THR A 423 23.96 -4.24 -11.96
C THR A 423 23.48 -4.78 -10.61
N TRP A 424 22.70 -5.84 -10.62
CA TRP A 424 22.16 -6.47 -9.42
C TRP A 424 23.27 -6.99 -8.51
N ILE A 425 24.25 -7.72 -9.06
CA ILE A 425 25.42 -8.20 -8.32
C ILE A 425 26.27 -7.03 -7.78
N SER A 426 26.39 -5.95 -8.55
CA SER A 426 27.13 -4.75 -8.11
C SER A 426 26.43 -4.06 -6.94
N ILE A 427 25.11 -3.93 -6.93
CA ILE A 427 24.32 -3.37 -5.82
C ILE A 427 24.45 -4.26 -4.58
N MET A 428 24.30 -5.58 -4.73
CA MET A 428 24.43 -6.52 -3.61
C MET A 428 25.86 -6.56 -3.08
N GLY A 429 26.86 -6.54 -3.97
CA GLY A 429 28.28 -6.47 -3.62
C GLY A 429 28.62 -5.20 -2.86
N TYR A 430 28.04 -4.07 -3.26
CA TYR A 430 28.17 -2.79 -2.53
C TYR A 430 27.60 -2.90 -1.10
N GLY A 431 26.36 -3.39 -0.95
CA GLY A 431 25.70 -3.52 0.34
C GLY A 431 26.41 -4.49 1.30
N ILE A 432 26.69 -5.70 0.83
CA ILE A 432 27.38 -6.75 1.62
C ILE A 432 28.83 -6.34 1.91
N GLY A 433 29.55 -5.86 0.89
CA GLY A 433 30.94 -5.41 1.03
C GLY A 433 31.10 -4.30 2.05
N PHE A 434 30.19 -3.33 2.03
CA PHE A 434 30.16 -2.27 3.04
C PHE A 434 29.93 -2.83 4.45
N CYS A 435 28.91 -3.68 4.63
CA CYS A 435 28.61 -4.29 5.93
C CYS A 435 29.79 -5.10 6.46
N THR A 436 30.46 -5.89 5.62
CA THR A 436 31.61 -6.74 6.02
C THR A 436 32.85 -5.90 6.38
N ILE A 437 33.20 -4.90 5.58
CA ILE A 437 34.34 -4.03 5.85
C ILE A 437 34.14 -3.25 7.15
N GLN A 438 32.96 -2.71 7.38
CA GLN A 438 32.65 -1.98 8.60
C GLN A 438 32.70 -2.87 9.85
N THR A 439 32.15 -4.09 9.77
CA THR A 439 32.14 -5.00 10.91
C THR A 439 33.51 -5.60 11.21
N CYS A 440 34.32 -5.90 10.19
CA CYS A 440 35.62 -6.54 10.37
C CYS A 440 36.77 -5.56 10.62
N CYS A 441 36.79 -4.41 9.93
CA CYS A 441 37.97 -3.53 9.90
C CYS A 441 37.86 -2.28 10.79
N LYS A 442 36.67 -1.72 11.01
CA LYS A 442 36.45 -0.44 11.69
C LYS A 442 35.71 -0.51 13.02
N GLY A 443 35.42 -1.69 13.49
CA GLY A 443 34.49 -1.84 14.61
C GLY A 443 33.05 -1.65 14.12
N MET A 444 32.10 -1.51 15.04
CA MET A 444 30.70 -1.48 14.68
C MET A 444 30.32 -0.25 13.84
N SER A 445 29.72 -0.48 12.70
CA SER A 445 29.08 0.55 11.89
C SER A 445 28.01 1.28 12.72
N SER A 446 27.95 2.60 12.58
CA SER A 446 26.80 3.35 13.12
C SER A 446 25.51 2.87 12.44
N SER A 447 24.44 2.69 13.20
CA SER A 447 23.12 2.31 12.65
C SER A 447 22.67 3.23 11.51
N LYS A 448 23.06 4.52 11.56
CA LYS A 448 22.81 5.50 10.49
C LYS A 448 23.48 5.12 9.17
N GLN A 449 24.71 4.61 9.22
CA GLN A 449 25.44 4.19 8.03
C GLN A 449 24.80 2.97 7.37
N LEU A 450 24.34 1.99 8.17
CA LEU A 450 23.63 0.82 7.64
C LEU A 450 22.34 1.21 6.91
N ILE A 451 21.59 2.15 7.47
CA ILE A 451 20.36 2.63 6.82
C ILE A 451 20.68 3.47 5.58
N ALA A 452 21.73 4.30 5.60
CA ALA A 452 22.18 5.04 4.42
C ALA A 452 22.55 4.09 3.26
N VAL A 453 23.23 2.98 3.56
CA VAL A 453 23.53 1.93 2.57
C VAL A 453 22.25 1.26 2.07
N ALA A 454 21.31 0.96 2.97
CA ALA A 454 20.02 0.38 2.58
C ALA A 454 19.22 1.31 1.66
N ILE A 455 19.21 2.64 1.94
CA ILE A 455 18.59 3.65 1.05
C ILE A 455 19.27 3.64 -0.32
N THR A 456 20.61 3.65 -0.36
CA THR A 456 21.37 3.64 -1.61
C THR A 456 21.11 2.38 -2.43
N CYS A 457 21.14 1.19 -1.80
CA CYS A 457 20.84 -0.07 -2.47
C CYS A 457 19.41 -0.09 -3.00
N TRP A 458 18.43 0.35 -2.20
CA TRP A 458 17.04 0.40 -2.60
C TRP A 458 16.82 1.37 -3.76
N ALA A 459 17.37 2.58 -3.69
CA ALA A 459 17.26 3.58 -4.74
C ALA A 459 17.91 3.12 -6.07
N CYS A 460 19.10 2.51 -6.01
CA CYS A 460 19.75 1.95 -7.20
C CYS A 460 18.96 0.75 -7.78
N PHE A 461 18.42 -0.11 -6.92
CA PHE A 461 17.63 -1.25 -7.36
C PHE A 461 16.31 -0.82 -7.99
N THR A 462 15.63 0.16 -7.42
CA THR A 462 14.41 0.72 -8.01
C THR A 462 14.70 1.48 -9.30
N ALA A 463 15.83 2.20 -9.40
CA ALA A 463 16.27 2.85 -10.64
C ALA A 463 16.56 1.84 -11.77
N LEU A 464 17.04 0.63 -11.42
CA LEU A 464 17.22 -0.47 -12.38
C LEU A 464 15.88 -0.98 -12.95
N LEU A 465 14.83 -0.99 -12.14
CA LEU A 465 13.52 -1.55 -12.51
C LEU A 465 12.59 -0.52 -13.18
N THR A 466 12.80 0.76 -12.91
CA THR A 466 11.91 1.83 -13.34
C THR A 466 12.23 2.27 -14.78
N ARG A 467 11.22 2.72 -15.53
CA ARG A 467 11.40 3.27 -16.88
C ARG A 467 12.38 4.44 -16.90
N SER A 468 13.16 4.56 -17.96
CA SER A 468 14.27 5.52 -18.14
C SER A 468 13.92 6.96 -17.71
N HIS A 469 12.78 7.48 -18.15
CA HIS A 469 12.37 8.86 -17.85
C HIS A 469 11.88 9.05 -16.40
N LYS A 470 11.49 7.97 -15.69
CA LYS A 470 10.98 8.04 -14.30
C LYS A 470 12.09 7.94 -13.24
N VAL A 471 13.32 7.57 -13.60
CA VAL A 471 14.46 7.48 -12.68
C VAL A 471 14.70 8.81 -11.95
N LEU A 472 14.45 9.93 -12.63
CA LEU A 472 14.55 11.27 -12.04
C LEU A 472 13.66 11.43 -10.80
N LEU A 473 12.47 10.83 -10.79
CA LEU A 473 11.52 10.95 -9.68
C LEU A 473 12.03 10.32 -8.38
N ILE A 474 12.80 9.22 -8.47
CA ILE A 474 13.44 8.57 -7.31
C ILE A 474 14.40 9.55 -6.62
N SER A 475 15.22 10.22 -7.41
CA SER A 475 16.18 11.20 -6.90
C SER A 475 15.51 12.40 -6.26
N VAL A 476 14.42 12.88 -6.87
CA VAL A 476 13.64 14.01 -6.33
C VAL A 476 12.93 13.61 -5.03
N GLU A 477 12.42 12.38 -4.94
CA GLU A 477 11.84 11.84 -3.70
C GLU A 477 12.87 11.84 -2.55
N MET A 478 14.10 11.42 -2.82
CA MET A 478 15.19 11.46 -1.84
C MET A 478 15.49 12.89 -1.37
N LEU A 479 15.51 13.87 -2.27
CA LEU A 479 15.70 15.28 -1.93
C LEU A 479 14.55 15.82 -1.08
N PHE A 480 13.32 15.53 -1.43
CA PHE A 480 12.14 15.93 -0.66
C PHE A 480 12.15 15.32 0.74
N GLY A 481 12.46 14.03 0.84
CA GLY A 481 12.56 13.34 2.12
C GLY A 481 13.63 13.93 3.02
N GLN A 482 14.83 14.24 2.48
CA GLN A 482 15.89 14.90 3.24
C GLN A 482 15.46 16.29 3.70
N ALA A 483 14.91 17.10 2.80
CA ALA A 483 14.45 18.45 3.12
C ALA A 483 13.37 18.46 4.21
N ILE A 484 12.41 17.50 4.16
CA ILE A 484 11.39 17.33 5.21
C ILE A 484 12.02 16.95 6.54
N SER A 485 12.97 16.01 6.54
CA SER A 485 13.70 15.62 7.76
C SER A 485 14.40 16.79 8.40
N ASP A 486 14.99 17.70 7.60
CA ASP A 486 15.68 18.89 8.08
C ASP A 486 14.70 19.97 8.60
N VAL A 487 13.59 20.19 7.89
CA VAL A 487 12.52 21.12 8.30
C VAL A 487 11.89 20.70 9.64
N PHE A 488 11.65 19.40 9.82
CA PHE A 488 11.01 18.85 11.01
C PHE A 488 11.97 18.28 12.05
N LYS A 489 13.23 18.67 12.04
CA LYS A 489 14.26 18.15 12.94
C LYS A 489 13.88 18.16 14.43
N LYS A 490 13.06 19.13 14.87
CA LYS A 490 12.59 19.26 16.26
C LYS A 490 11.24 18.57 16.53
N HIS A 491 10.55 18.04 15.50
CA HIS A 491 9.19 17.55 15.59
C HIS A 491 9.06 16.17 14.94
N ASN A 492 9.52 15.14 15.63
CA ASN A 492 9.57 13.75 15.13
C ASN A 492 8.25 13.27 14.52
N GLN A 493 7.14 13.46 15.22
CA GLN A 493 5.82 12.99 14.77
C GLN A 493 5.38 13.66 13.46
N CYS A 494 5.63 14.97 13.32
CA CYS A 494 5.34 15.68 12.07
C CYS A 494 6.21 15.18 10.93
N SER A 495 7.50 14.91 11.20
CA SER A 495 8.41 14.33 10.22
C SER A 495 7.90 12.98 9.73
N ILE A 496 7.53 12.08 10.64
CA ILE A 496 7.06 10.73 10.28
C ILE A 496 5.77 10.80 9.44
N LEU A 497 4.77 11.58 9.86
CA LEU A 497 3.53 11.74 9.11
C LEU A 497 3.74 12.34 7.72
N SER A 498 4.64 13.32 7.61
CA SER A 498 4.99 13.92 6.31
C SER A 498 5.65 12.91 5.38
N HIS A 499 6.46 11.97 5.90
CA HIS A 499 7.04 10.90 5.09
C HIS A 499 6.01 9.85 4.66
N VAL A 500 4.99 9.57 5.48
CA VAL A 500 3.85 8.75 5.04
C VAL A 500 3.17 9.38 3.83
N TRP A 501 2.90 10.69 3.88
CA TRP A 501 2.30 11.43 2.77
C TRP A 501 3.22 11.46 1.54
N LEU A 502 4.53 11.64 1.76
CA LEU A 502 5.53 11.63 0.68
C LEU A 502 5.52 10.33 -0.11
N GLY A 503 5.50 9.19 0.58
CA GLY A 503 5.46 7.88 -0.06
C GLY A 503 4.22 7.69 -0.94
N HIS A 504 3.03 8.08 -0.47
CA HIS A 504 1.82 8.04 -1.27
C HIS A 504 1.84 9.02 -2.45
N LEU A 505 2.37 10.23 -2.24
CA LEU A 505 2.50 11.22 -3.29
C LEU A 505 3.37 10.72 -4.45
N PHE A 506 4.56 10.19 -4.14
CA PHE A 506 5.49 9.71 -5.17
C PHE A 506 5.05 8.41 -5.82
N PHE A 507 4.29 7.55 -5.14
CA PHE A 507 3.58 6.44 -5.77
C PHE A 507 2.74 6.91 -6.97
N HIS A 508 1.95 7.96 -6.77
CA HIS A 508 1.14 8.55 -7.85
C HIS A 508 1.97 9.35 -8.87
N HIS A 509 3.07 9.99 -8.45
CA HIS A 509 3.97 10.69 -9.39
C HIS A 509 4.71 9.74 -10.33
N GLN A 510 5.03 8.53 -9.88
CA GLN A 510 5.58 7.47 -10.72
C GLN A 510 4.56 6.93 -11.75
N GLY A 511 3.32 7.41 -11.72
CA GLY A 511 2.26 7.06 -12.66
C GLY A 511 1.45 5.84 -12.24
N TYR A 512 1.66 5.32 -11.03
CA TYR A 512 0.82 4.24 -10.53
C TYR A 512 -0.53 4.76 -10.10
N THR A 513 -1.55 4.03 -10.51
CA THR A 513 -2.92 4.16 -10.06
C THR A 513 -3.33 2.83 -9.48
N TYR A 514 -4.43 2.77 -8.75
CA TYR A 514 -4.91 1.49 -8.22
C TYR A 514 -5.64 0.63 -9.27
N SER A 515 -5.27 0.76 -10.55
CA SER A 515 -5.71 -0.07 -11.66
C SER A 515 -4.60 -1.02 -12.10
N LEU A 516 -4.94 -2.22 -12.53
CA LEU A 516 -3.96 -3.20 -13.01
C LEU A 516 -3.20 -2.73 -14.26
N ASP A 517 -3.83 -1.83 -15.05
CA ASP A 517 -3.22 -1.27 -16.27
C ASP A 517 -2.00 -0.38 -15.97
N SER A 518 -1.88 0.15 -14.73
CA SER A 518 -0.76 0.99 -14.35
C SER A 518 0.53 0.23 -14.02
N ILE A 519 0.45 -1.11 -13.89
CA ILE A 519 1.60 -1.96 -13.57
C ILE A 519 2.46 -2.14 -14.81
N ASP A 520 3.76 -1.86 -14.69
CA ASP A 520 4.71 -2.10 -15.78
C ASP A 520 5.13 -3.56 -15.85
N MET A 521 4.42 -4.33 -16.67
CA MET A 521 4.65 -5.76 -16.84
C MET A 521 6.03 -6.10 -17.42
N ALA A 522 6.65 -5.18 -18.16
CA ALA A 522 7.98 -5.40 -18.74
C ALA A 522 9.08 -5.57 -17.68
N THR A 523 8.92 -4.91 -16.53
CA THR A 523 9.87 -4.97 -15.41
C THR A 523 10.11 -6.40 -14.93
N GLY A 524 9.06 -7.22 -14.89
CA GLY A 524 9.16 -8.60 -14.42
C GLY A 524 9.92 -9.55 -15.36
N LEU A 525 10.17 -9.14 -16.61
CA LEU A 525 10.88 -9.96 -17.61
C LEU A 525 12.38 -9.62 -17.72
N LEU A 526 12.85 -8.60 -17.02
CA LEU A 526 14.23 -8.12 -17.12
C LEU A 526 15.28 -9.15 -16.68
N PHE A 527 14.93 -10.06 -15.78
CA PHE A 527 15.88 -10.99 -15.18
C PHE A 527 16.12 -12.27 -16.02
N SER A 528 15.18 -12.70 -16.86
CA SER A 528 15.25 -13.95 -17.62
C SER A 528 14.29 -14.00 -18.81
N LYS A 529 14.68 -14.67 -19.88
CA LYS A 529 13.78 -15.00 -21.00
C LYS A 529 12.69 -16.01 -20.63
N LYS A 530 12.95 -16.88 -19.65
CA LYS A 530 11.97 -17.87 -19.16
C LYS A 530 11.21 -17.28 -17.99
N MET A 531 9.89 -17.34 -18.07
CA MET A 531 9.00 -16.84 -17.03
C MET A 531 9.16 -17.70 -15.76
N CYS A 532 9.70 -17.08 -14.69
CA CYS A 532 9.67 -17.62 -13.34
C CYS A 532 8.67 -16.78 -12.56
N THR A 533 7.48 -17.31 -12.33
CA THR A 533 6.33 -16.59 -11.75
C THR A 533 6.68 -15.86 -10.47
N LEU A 534 7.36 -16.50 -9.53
CA LEU A 534 7.70 -15.90 -8.24
C LEU A 534 8.61 -14.66 -8.38
N MET A 535 9.70 -14.76 -9.16
CA MET A 535 10.61 -13.62 -9.36
C MET A 535 9.95 -12.49 -10.13
N TYR A 536 9.13 -12.83 -11.12
CA TYR A 536 8.35 -11.88 -11.89
C TYR A 536 7.44 -11.05 -10.97
N GLU A 537 6.67 -11.71 -10.10
CA GLU A 537 5.76 -11.08 -9.15
C GLU A 537 6.51 -10.21 -8.13
N VAL A 538 7.63 -10.70 -7.58
CA VAL A 538 8.45 -9.95 -6.62
C VAL A 538 9.01 -8.67 -7.25
N LEU A 539 9.54 -8.72 -8.48
CA LEU A 539 10.07 -7.53 -9.15
C LEU A 539 8.97 -6.50 -9.44
N LEU A 540 7.77 -6.96 -9.85
CA LEU A 540 6.62 -6.07 -10.04
C LEU A 540 6.21 -5.37 -8.75
N VAL A 541 6.13 -6.11 -7.64
CA VAL A 541 5.77 -5.56 -6.33
C VAL A 541 6.80 -4.53 -5.86
N ILE A 542 8.09 -4.84 -5.98
CA ILE A 542 9.17 -3.92 -5.60
C ILE A 542 9.12 -2.64 -6.44
N ASN A 543 8.94 -2.75 -7.74
CA ASN A 543 8.86 -1.58 -8.62
C ASN A 543 7.62 -0.72 -8.30
N THR A 544 6.47 -1.35 -8.14
CA THR A 544 5.19 -0.65 -7.88
C THR A 544 5.20 0.12 -6.56
N PHE A 545 5.74 -0.47 -5.50
CA PHE A 545 5.76 0.13 -4.16
C PHE A 545 7.14 0.69 -3.76
N SER A 546 7.95 1.04 -4.76
CA SER A 546 9.31 1.58 -4.55
C SER A 546 9.32 2.86 -3.71
N ALA A 547 8.42 3.81 -4.01
CA ALA A 547 8.36 5.10 -3.34
C ALA A 547 7.95 5.00 -1.85
N PRO A 548 6.88 4.30 -1.45
CA PRO A 548 6.55 4.18 -0.04
C PRO A 548 7.65 3.56 0.82
N VAL A 549 8.37 2.57 0.29
CA VAL A 549 9.49 1.94 1.00
C VAL A 549 10.68 2.88 1.10
N LEU A 550 11.00 3.61 0.03
CA LEU A 550 12.08 4.61 0.03
C LEU A 550 11.81 5.71 1.05
N SER A 551 10.60 6.27 1.05
CA SER A 551 10.18 7.29 2.00
C SER A 551 10.27 6.81 3.46
N TYR A 552 9.89 5.56 3.74
CA TYR A 552 10.03 4.93 5.06
C TYR A 552 11.50 4.82 5.50
N LEU A 553 12.39 4.36 4.61
CA LEU A 553 13.83 4.24 4.91
C LEU A 553 14.47 5.61 5.19
N ILE A 554 14.10 6.63 4.41
CA ILE A 554 14.56 8.02 4.61
C ILE A 554 14.07 8.56 5.96
N CYS A 555 12.83 8.27 6.33
CA CYS A 555 12.27 8.64 7.62
C CYS A 555 13.08 8.06 8.78
N ILE A 556 13.42 6.77 8.75
CA ILE A 556 14.27 6.13 9.77
C ILE A 556 15.65 6.80 9.85
N HIS A 557 16.27 7.06 8.69
CA HIS A 557 17.56 7.73 8.64
C HIS A 557 17.52 9.11 9.31
N GLY A 558 16.50 9.92 8.99
CA GLY A 558 16.28 11.23 9.61
C GLY A 558 16.08 11.15 11.13
N MET A 559 15.27 10.18 11.59
CA MET A 559 15.02 9.96 13.02
C MET A 559 16.26 9.55 13.80
N LEU A 560 17.07 8.66 13.25
CA LEU A 560 18.33 8.24 13.88
C LEU A 560 19.39 9.36 13.83
N SER A 561 19.31 10.26 12.86
CA SER A 561 20.17 11.44 12.81
C SER A 561 19.84 12.47 13.89
N ASN A 562 18.55 12.62 14.22
CA ASN A 562 18.09 13.62 15.19
C ASN A 562 18.21 13.15 16.64
N ASN A 563 18.03 11.86 16.92
CA ASN A 563 17.95 11.29 18.27
C ASN A 563 19.20 10.47 18.62
N SER A 564 20.32 11.13 18.91
CA SER A 564 21.57 10.45 19.31
C SER A 564 21.55 9.80 20.70
N LYS A 565 20.54 10.11 21.53
CA LYS A 565 20.45 9.65 22.93
C LYS A 565 19.56 8.41 23.12
N THR A 566 18.73 8.04 22.14
CA THR A 566 17.85 6.86 22.22
C THR A 566 18.52 5.66 21.57
N SER A 567 18.17 4.43 22.03
CA SER A 567 18.63 3.22 21.36
C SER A 567 18.09 3.15 19.92
N THR A 568 18.84 2.52 19.03
CA THR A 568 18.46 2.38 17.61
C THR A 568 17.08 1.73 17.45
N SER A 569 16.85 0.66 18.20
CA SER A 569 15.59 -0.08 18.15
C SER A 569 14.39 0.75 18.63
N GLN A 570 14.58 1.65 19.60
CA GLN A 570 13.51 2.54 20.06
C GLN A 570 13.15 3.61 19.03
N GLY A 571 14.14 4.20 18.36
CA GLY A 571 13.89 5.17 17.30
C GLY A 571 13.13 4.55 16.11
N ILE A 572 13.53 3.35 15.68
CA ILE A 572 12.83 2.60 14.64
C ILE A 572 11.42 2.23 15.08
N LEU A 573 11.22 1.84 16.34
CA LEU A 573 9.91 1.49 16.87
C LEU A 573 8.93 2.67 16.83
N GLU A 574 9.38 3.89 17.15
CA GLU A 574 8.54 5.10 17.06
C GLU A 574 8.05 5.33 15.62
N VAL A 575 8.93 5.19 14.63
CA VAL A 575 8.54 5.28 13.21
C VAL A 575 7.53 4.19 12.85
N ASN A 576 7.81 2.93 13.22
CA ASN A 576 6.96 1.79 12.92
C ASN A 576 5.54 1.95 13.48
N MET A 577 5.42 2.51 14.69
CA MET A 577 4.11 2.72 15.32
C MET A 577 3.26 3.71 14.53
N ILE A 578 3.82 4.83 14.09
CA ILE A 578 3.06 5.86 13.37
C ILE A 578 2.76 5.42 11.93
N PHE A 579 3.75 4.85 11.20
CA PHE A 579 3.51 4.30 9.87
C PHE A 579 2.46 3.19 9.90
N GLY A 580 2.57 2.28 10.87
CA GLY A 580 1.61 1.21 11.07
C GLY A 580 0.21 1.75 11.35
N TYR A 581 0.08 2.72 12.26
CA TYR A 581 -1.20 3.37 12.55
C TYR A 581 -1.84 3.94 11.28
N CYS A 582 -1.12 4.78 10.54
CA CYS A 582 -1.64 5.38 9.32
C CYS A 582 -2.07 4.32 8.31
N ARG A 583 -1.25 3.28 8.13
CA ARG A 583 -1.53 2.22 7.17
C ARG A 583 -2.78 1.40 7.53
N PHE A 584 -2.88 0.97 8.79
CA PHE A 584 -4.03 0.16 9.23
C PHE A 584 -5.32 0.97 9.31
N PHE A 585 -5.23 2.24 9.69
CA PHE A 585 -6.40 3.12 9.69
C PHE A 585 -6.97 3.28 8.28
N LEU A 586 -6.13 3.55 7.28
CA LEU A 586 -6.55 3.63 5.88
C LEU A 586 -7.19 2.32 5.40
N MET A 587 -6.56 1.18 5.73
CA MET A 587 -7.08 -0.13 5.36
C MET A 587 -8.43 -0.44 6.04
N ALA A 588 -8.61 -0.08 7.33
CA ALA A 588 -9.86 -0.26 8.05
C ALA A 588 -11.00 0.53 7.41
N VAL A 589 -10.77 1.80 7.10
CA VAL A 589 -11.78 2.65 6.46
C VAL A 589 -12.11 2.15 5.05
N TYR A 590 -11.12 1.70 4.30
CA TYR A 590 -11.32 1.12 2.97
C TYR A 590 -12.18 -0.16 3.02
N LEU A 591 -11.89 -1.08 3.95
CA LEU A 591 -12.70 -2.28 4.15
C LEU A 591 -14.13 -1.97 4.59
N LEU A 592 -14.32 -0.92 5.39
CA LEU A 592 -15.65 -0.43 5.72
C LEU A 592 -16.41 0.04 4.47
N GLY A 593 -15.75 0.80 3.59
CA GLY A 593 -16.32 1.21 2.30
C GLY A 593 -16.71 0.02 1.43
N MET A 594 -15.86 -1.00 1.35
CA MET A 594 -16.16 -2.24 0.63
C MET A 594 -17.37 -2.98 1.24
N PHE A 595 -17.47 -3.02 2.56
CA PHE A 595 -18.61 -3.64 3.24
C PHE A 595 -19.92 -2.91 2.95
N VAL A 596 -19.92 -1.58 2.93
CA VAL A 596 -21.08 -0.75 2.60
C VAL A 596 -21.54 -1.01 1.15
N HIS A 597 -20.59 -1.09 0.22
CA HIS A 597 -20.87 -1.26 -1.21
C HIS A 597 -20.92 -2.73 -1.69
N ARG A 598 -20.99 -3.69 -0.78
CA ARG A 598 -20.89 -5.14 -1.09
C ARG A 598 -21.92 -5.67 -2.09
N HIS A 599 -23.10 -5.05 -2.14
CA HIS A 599 -24.20 -5.48 -3.01
C HIS A 599 -24.15 -4.90 -4.43
N ASN A 600 -23.25 -3.95 -4.68
CA ASN A 600 -23.08 -3.31 -5.97
C ASN A 600 -21.98 -4.00 -6.77
N GLU A 601 -22.33 -4.98 -7.60
CA GLU A 601 -21.38 -5.76 -8.41
C GLU A 601 -20.56 -4.87 -9.36
N TRP A 602 -21.18 -3.82 -9.89
CA TRP A 602 -20.50 -2.88 -10.78
C TRP A 602 -19.35 -2.13 -10.09
N LEU A 603 -19.51 -1.82 -8.81
CA LEU A 603 -18.47 -1.13 -8.03
C LEU A 603 -17.27 -2.04 -7.74
N TRP A 604 -17.47 -3.35 -7.72
CA TRP A 604 -16.39 -4.31 -7.49
C TRP A 604 -15.31 -4.28 -8.56
N SER A 605 -15.63 -3.87 -9.78
CA SER A 605 -14.63 -3.68 -10.84
C SER A 605 -13.58 -2.62 -10.49
N ILE A 606 -13.94 -1.64 -9.66
CA ILE A 606 -13.06 -0.56 -9.18
C ILE A 606 -12.44 -0.89 -7.82
N LEU A 607 -13.26 -1.46 -6.92
CA LEU A 607 -12.83 -1.77 -5.55
C LEU A 607 -11.86 -2.96 -5.49
N SER A 608 -12.07 -3.99 -6.31
CA SER A 608 -11.26 -5.22 -6.27
C SER A 608 -9.78 -4.99 -6.62
N PRO A 609 -9.41 -4.26 -7.70
CA PRO A 609 -8.01 -3.96 -7.97
C PRO A 609 -7.35 -3.16 -6.84
N LYS A 610 -8.04 -2.14 -6.31
CA LYS A 610 -7.53 -1.36 -5.20
C LYS A 610 -7.32 -2.21 -3.95
N LEU A 611 -8.22 -3.13 -3.63
CA LEU A 611 -8.04 -4.06 -2.51
C LEU A 611 -6.76 -4.86 -2.66
N LEU A 612 -6.49 -5.39 -3.85
CA LEU A 612 -5.24 -6.12 -4.12
C LEU A 612 -4.01 -5.24 -3.84
N TYR A 613 -4.00 -4.01 -4.34
CA TYR A 613 -2.92 -3.05 -4.07
C TYR A 613 -2.75 -2.79 -2.57
N GLU A 614 -3.85 -2.57 -1.86
CA GLU A 614 -3.83 -2.28 -0.42
C GLU A 614 -3.28 -3.46 0.39
N ILE A 615 -3.66 -4.70 0.03
CA ILE A 615 -3.15 -5.93 0.66
C ILE A 615 -1.65 -6.07 0.42
N VAL A 616 -1.22 -6.02 -0.84
CA VAL A 616 0.19 -6.20 -1.22
C VAL A 616 1.07 -5.12 -0.60
N TYR A 617 0.62 -3.87 -0.64
CA TYR A 617 1.33 -2.76 0.00
C TYR A 617 1.47 -2.95 1.51
N THR A 618 0.38 -3.32 2.19
CA THR A 618 0.40 -3.54 3.64
C THR A 618 1.35 -4.67 4.01
N PHE A 619 1.35 -5.76 3.24
CA PHE A 619 2.26 -6.88 3.45
C PHE A 619 3.72 -6.49 3.24
N LEU A 620 4.04 -5.79 2.15
CA LEU A 620 5.40 -5.36 1.84
C LEU A 620 5.94 -4.39 2.89
N ILE A 621 5.19 -3.35 3.24
CA ILE A 621 5.67 -2.36 4.22
C ILE A 621 5.84 -2.99 5.60
N ALA A 622 4.96 -3.91 6.00
CA ALA A 622 5.11 -4.64 7.25
C ALA A 622 6.36 -5.50 7.26
N PHE A 623 6.68 -6.20 6.17
CA PHE A 623 7.90 -6.97 6.03
C PHE A 623 9.14 -6.07 6.17
N VAL A 624 9.14 -4.89 5.54
CA VAL A 624 10.23 -3.91 5.65
C VAL A 624 10.34 -3.36 7.08
N MET A 625 9.21 -3.05 7.73
CA MET A 625 9.17 -2.59 9.13
C MET A 625 9.73 -3.62 10.10
N ILE A 626 9.37 -4.89 9.93
CA ILE A 626 9.88 -6.01 10.75
C ILE A 626 11.39 -6.16 10.55
N SER A 627 11.85 -6.18 9.31
CA SER A 627 13.27 -6.34 9.00
C SER A 627 14.10 -5.18 9.56
N ALA A 628 13.61 -3.94 9.46
CA ALA A 628 14.24 -2.77 10.07
C ALA A 628 14.29 -2.89 11.61
N GLN A 629 13.20 -3.34 12.25
CA GLN A 629 13.16 -3.52 13.71
C GLN A 629 14.12 -4.60 14.18
N VAL A 630 14.17 -5.73 13.50
CA VAL A 630 15.11 -6.83 13.80
C VAL A 630 16.56 -6.34 13.64
N THR A 631 16.85 -5.60 12.57
CA THR A 631 18.19 -5.02 12.36
C THR A 631 18.55 -4.04 13.47
N GLY A 632 17.63 -3.20 13.91
CA GLY A 632 17.84 -2.29 15.06
C GLY A 632 18.11 -3.03 16.37
N LEU A 633 17.37 -4.10 16.64
CA LEU A 633 17.57 -4.95 17.84
C LEU A 633 18.93 -5.66 17.80
N LEU A 634 19.31 -6.25 16.67
CA LEU A 634 20.61 -6.90 16.50
C LEU A 634 21.75 -5.90 16.67
N HIS A 635 21.60 -4.69 16.16
CA HIS A 635 22.56 -3.61 16.36
C HIS A 635 22.71 -3.26 17.85
N ASP A 636 21.62 -2.99 18.56
CA ASP A 636 21.65 -2.66 19.99
C ASP A 636 22.22 -3.81 20.84
N LEU A 637 21.92 -5.06 20.50
CA LEU A 637 22.48 -6.25 21.15
C LEU A 637 24.00 -6.32 20.93
N SER A 638 24.46 -6.08 19.71
CA SER A 638 25.88 -6.11 19.38
C SER A 638 26.67 -5.01 20.09
N VAL A 639 26.08 -3.83 20.31
CA VAL A 639 26.65 -2.75 21.12
C VAL A 639 26.81 -3.20 22.57
N LYS A 640 25.77 -3.79 23.17
CA LYS A 640 25.78 -4.28 24.57
C LYS A 640 26.82 -5.37 24.78
N LEU A 641 26.97 -6.30 23.86
CA LEU A 641 27.93 -7.42 23.96
C LEU A 641 29.40 -6.96 23.85
N ARG A 642 29.65 -5.79 23.25
CA ARG A 642 31.01 -5.24 23.10
C ARG A 642 31.42 -4.27 24.20
N MET A 643 30.48 -3.80 25.04
CA MET A 643 30.86 -3.01 26.22
C MET A 643 31.64 -3.91 27.18
N PRO A 644 32.91 -3.66 27.46
CA PRO A 644 33.65 -4.48 28.42
C PRO A 644 32.98 -4.34 29.80
N PHE A 645 32.99 -5.42 30.58
CA PHE A 645 32.62 -5.48 31.99
C PHE A 645 33.58 -4.56 32.80
N THR A 646 33.45 -3.26 32.65
CA THR A 646 34.19 -2.25 33.42
C THR A 646 33.18 -1.34 34.10
N GLU A 647 32.46 -1.88 35.04
CA GLU A 647 32.02 -1.15 36.22
C GLU A 647 32.28 -2.04 37.44
N PRO A 648 33.14 -1.60 38.39
CA PRO A 648 33.17 -2.21 39.71
C PRO A 648 31.85 -1.87 40.43
N MET A 649 31.34 -2.87 41.16
CA MET A 649 30.21 -2.72 42.09
C MET A 649 30.43 -1.54 43.05
#